data_08d8e9d60ef58126ac5064d8c67d3841
#
_entry.id   08d8e9d60ef58126ac5064d8c67d3841
#
_cell.length_a   1.000
_cell.length_b   1.000
_cell.length_c   1.000
_cell.angle_alpha   90.00
_cell.angle_beta   90.00
_cell.angle_gamma   90.00
#
_symmetry.space_group_name_H-M   'P 1'
#
loop_
_entity.id
_entity.type
_entity.pdbx_description
1 polymer ?
#
loop_
_entity_poly.entity_id
_entity_poly.type
_entity_poly.pdbx_seq_one_letter_code
_entity_poly.pdbx_strand_id
1 'polypeptide(L)'
;MYNKYQSLWIGALALVIVPILLQLLGLTMSSSTDVVIYAIAAMGLILLVGYTGLTSFGHGAWFGVGAYAAALSQKHWFPGQIVAPMLFTIAFIAVSAAIVGFLILRRRGVYFSLLTLALSALTFAIAFRWTDFTGGESGLGNVVRPVVAGIDLDQSIPFLAFVSVIALIVLYVLQRVIRSPFGHTIVAIRENEQRARFQGYSTIVYKLIMFIVSASVTGLAGALLAFHHRFASAEPTSVAFSGELLAMVVIGGMRSFLGPALGALFYILFRECLSIWTENWLLWFGLAFVGFILFSPTGLVGIWQQVKRRLRPPAEVGAAMSQRQIVDGLPLPAFLQPPRQDGLVLEVKDVDIRFGGIQAVKSAQINLHAGEIHALIGPNGAGKTTTFNLISGMFVPNHGTVKLNGEEIQGLTPGQICQRGLARSFQITNLFKGLSIYENLRLSLQARHASRFNMWKDIDSYPEIHAETDELMRFLGLKGIDEIEGGALSYGGQRLVDLGIALGSKPHVLLMDEPLAGLAAAERERVSRLVKIIAENIPVLIVEHDIDRVLGFSQQVTVMNQGSVLMSGTPDQARADQRVQEIYTGTGTPPVTGRVAGDAQERPQLLAFDKVNAFYGKSHILNDATLEVREGEIVALLGRNGAGKSTLLKALTGLLKPASGAIRYNGKDIAGLSAPDIARLGIGYVPQGRGLFAGMTVAENLSLGRLARKTDSSNGIAWSEEKILHYFPRLKERLHTPADFLSGGEQQMVAVARALSGNVRLLLLDEPFEGLAPAVVQELFTVFDQLRREVSIVIVEHNLDLVLALADRVFALERGAVFHTGPAEPLLTDLTYRKQILWL
;
A
#
# COMPACT_ATOMS: atom_id res chain seq x y z
N MET A 1 12.80 -1.41 28.78
CA MET A 1 12.77 -2.87 28.62
C MET A 1 11.42 -3.40 29.07
N TYR A 2 10.47 -3.63 28.17
CA TYR A 2 9.25 -4.37 28.50
C TYR A 2 9.65 -5.80 28.89
N ASN A 3 9.18 -6.26 30.04
CA ASN A 3 9.51 -7.60 30.55
C ASN A 3 9.17 -8.64 29.49
N LYS A 4 10.18 -9.34 28.98
CA LYS A 4 10.11 -10.31 27.86
C LYS A 4 8.99 -11.34 27.97
N TYR A 5 8.56 -11.65 29.19
CA TYR A 5 7.54 -12.64 29.53
C TYR A 5 6.26 -12.04 30.13
N GLN A 6 6.06 -10.72 29.99
CA GLN A 6 4.90 -10.04 30.62
C GLN A 6 3.56 -10.63 30.17
N SER A 7 3.39 -10.91 28.87
CA SER A 7 2.15 -11.53 28.35
C SER A 7 1.92 -12.95 28.88
N LEU A 8 3.00 -13.70 29.10
CA LEU A 8 2.92 -15.05 29.70
C LEU A 8 2.49 -14.97 31.17
N TRP A 9 3.09 -14.07 31.95
CA TRP A 9 2.71 -13.84 33.34
C TRP A 9 1.27 -13.35 33.49
N ILE A 10 0.83 -12.42 32.62
CA ILE A 10 -0.55 -11.94 32.60
C ILE A 10 -1.49 -13.11 32.24
N GLY A 11 -1.14 -13.93 31.25
CA GLY A 11 -1.93 -15.12 30.87
C GLY A 11 -2.01 -16.13 32.00
N ALA A 12 -0.90 -16.45 32.66
CA ALA A 12 -0.87 -17.38 33.79
C ALA A 12 -1.73 -16.87 34.96
N LEU A 13 -1.61 -15.57 35.28
CA LEU A 13 -2.43 -14.94 36.31
C LEU A 13 -3.92 -14.95 35.95
N ALA A 14 -4.25 -14.67 34.67
CA ALA A 14 -5.62 -14.70 34.19
C ALA A 14 -6.26 -16.10 34.30
N LEU A 15 -5.49 -17.18 34.01
CA LEU A 15 -5.97 -18.56 34.14
C LEU A 15 -6.33 -18.94 35.58
N VAL A 16 -5.82 -18.24 36.58
CA VAL A 16 -6.19 -18.43 38.00
C VAL A 16 -7.31 -17.49 38.39
N ILE A 17 -7.21 -16.20 38.07
CA ILE A 17 -8.15 -15.18 38.53
C ILE A 17 -9.52 -15.29 37.84
N VAL A 18 -9.53 -15.52 36.51
CA VAL A 18 -10.77 -15.53 35.71
C VAL A 18 -11.75 -16.60 36.20
N PRO A 19 -11.36 -17.89 36.43
CA PRO A 19 -12.26 -18.89 36.98
C PRO A 19 -12.85 -18.51 38.37
N ILE A 20 -12.04 -17.92 39.24
CA ILE A 20 -12.50 -17.44 40.56
C ILE A 20 -13.55 -16.32 40.41
N LEU A 21 -13.29 -15.35 39.54
CA LEU A 21 -14.24 -14.26 39.26
C LEU A 21 -15.54 -14.75 38.63
N LEU A 22 -15.43 -15.72 37.69
CA LEU A 22 -16.64 -16.33 37.08
C LEU A 22 -17.49 -17.06 38.08
N GLN A 23 -16.89 -17.78 39.02
CA GLN A 23 -17.63 -18.45 40.12
C GLN A 23 -18.29 -17.45 41.07
N LEU A 24 -17.61 -16.33 41.39
CA LEU A 24 -18.21 -15.25 42.20
C LEU A 24 -19.41 -14.59 41.50
N LEU A 25 -19.44 -14.62 40.16
CA LEU A 25 -20.58 -14.17 39.35
C LEU A 25 -21.68 -15.25 39.21
N GLY A 26 -21.53 -16.42 39.86
CA GLY A 26 -22.51 -17.50 39.82
C GLY A 26 -22.39 -18.43 38.61
N LEU A 27 -21.32 -18.30 37.82
CA LEU A 27 -21.07 -19.16 36.66
C LEU A 27 -20.37 -20.46 37.05
N THR A 28 -20.55 -21.52 36.24
CA THR A 28 -20.02 -22.87 36.52
C THR A 28 -18.53 -22.98 36.19
N MET A 29 -17.86 -24.01 36.75
CA MET A 29 -16.50 -24.38 36.35
C MET A 29 -16.44 -24.82 34.89
N SER A 30 -17.56 -25.34 34.35
CA SER A 30 -17.67 -25.71 32.95
C SER A 30 -17.52 -24.47 32.05
N SER A 31 -18.23 -23.38 32.36
CA SER A 31 -18.10 -22.09 31.62
C SER A 31 -16.67 -21.54 31.70
N SER A 32 -15.96 -21.70 32.82
CA SER A 32 -14.55 -21.32 32.95
C SER A 32 -13.64 -22.13 31.99
N THR A 33 -13.92 -23.44 31.86
CA THR A 33 -13.18 -24.31 30.92
C THR A 33 -13.45 -23.92 29.47
N ASP A 34 -14.69 -23.61 29.12
CA ASP A 34 -15.08 -23.08 27.79
C ASP A 34 -14.31 -21.80 27.45
N VAL A 35 -14.21 -20.85 28.40
CA VAL A 35 -13.41 -19.61 28.18
C VAL A 35 -11.97 -19.93 27.77
N VAL A 36 -11.32 -20.86 28.44
CA VAL A 36 -9.92 -21.24 28.15
C VAL A 36 -9.84 -21.91 26.77
N ILE A 37 -10.77 -22.84 26.46
CA ILE A 37 -10.79 -23.55 25.18
C ILE A 37 -11.02 -22.56 24.00
N TYR A 38 -12.02 -21.69 24.10
CA TYR A 38 -12.29 -20.68 23.08
C TYR A 38 -11.15 -19.66 22.98
N ALA A 39 -10.49 -19.31 24.09
CA ALA A 39 -9.30 -18.46 24.05
C ALA A 39 -8.18 -19.11 23.23
N ILE A 40 -7.90 -20.42 23.40
CA ILE A 40 -6.92 -21.15 22.57
C ILE A 40 -7.32 -21.10 21.09
N ALA A 41 -8.59 -21.36 20.76
CA ALA A 41 -9.09 -21.33 19.38
C ALA A 41 -8.94 -19.94 18.75
N ALA A 42 -9.34 -18.89 19.46
CA ALA A 42 -9.23 -17.50 19.02
C ALA A 42 -7.77 -17.05 18.89
N MET A 43 -6.87 -17.54 19.76
CA MET A 43 -5.42 -17.32 19.65
C MET A 43 -4.83 -18.08 18.46
N GLY A 44 -5.38 -19.20 18.03
CA GLY A 44 -5.05 -19.83 16.76
C GLY A 44 -5.44 -18.96 15.57
N LEU A 45 -6.67 -18.44 15.55
CA LEU A 45 -7.19 -17.62 14.47
C LEU A 45 -6.45 -16.27 14.31
N ILE A 46 -6.04 -15.62 15.42
CA ILE A 46 -5.35 -14.31 15.34
C ILE A 46 -4.04 -14.40 14.56
N LEU A 47 -3.37 -15.54 14.52
CA LEU A 47 -2.15 -15.74 13.72
C LEU A 47 -2.39 -15.43 12.25
N LEU A 48 -3.56 -15.77 11.72
CA LEU A 48 -3.91 -15.43 10.34
C LEU A 48 -4.49 -14.02 10.22
N VAL A 49 -5.50 -13.69 10.99
CA VAL A 49 -6.21 -12.41 10.87
C VAL A 49 -5.33 -11.25 11.33
N GLY A 50 -4.72 -11.39 12.50
CA GLY A 50 -3.97 -10.31 13.14
C GLY A 50 -2.52 -10.20 12.66
N TYR A 51 -1.81 -11.32 12.55
CA TYR A 51 -0.39 -11.31 12.21
C TYR A 51 -0.10 -11.47 10.72
N THR A 52 -0.89 -12.27 9.99
CA THR A 52 -0.66 -12.54 8.55
C THR A 52 -1.50 -11.63 7.64
N GLY A 53 -2.59 -11.04 8.15
CA GLY A 53 -3.53 -10.24 7.35
C GLY A 53 -4.45 -11.07 6.46
N LEU A 54 -4.65 -12.35 6.77
CA LEU A 54 -5.51 -13.27 6.04
C LEU A 54 -6.82 -13.50 6.80
N THR A 55 -7.90 -12.89 6.35
CA THR A 55 -9.22 -13.04 6.97
C THR A 55 -9.80 -14.40 6.60
N SER A 56 -9.78 -15.34 7.57
CA SER A 56 -10.31 -16.69 7.40
C SER A 56 -11.68 -16.83 8.06
N PHE A 57 -12.66 -17.31 7.29
CA PHE A 57 -13.98 -17.72 7.76
C PHE A 57 -14.10 -19.26 7.88
N GLY A 58 -12.99 -19.97 7.91
CA GLY A 58 -12.94 -21.44 7.91
C GLY A 58 -12.34 -22.05 9.18
N HIS A 59 -12.16 -21.28 10.25
CA HIS A 59 -11.53 -21.83 11.47
C HIS A 59 -12.45 -22.74 12.26
N GLY A 60 -13.77 -22.59 12.15
CA GLY A 60 -14.73 -23.58 12.63
C GLY A 60 -14.50 -24.95 12.02
N ALA A 61 -14.15 -25.06 10.73
CA ALA A 61 -13.79 -26.34 10.13
C ALA A 61 -12.63 -27.03 10.86
N TRP A 62 -11.52 -26.31 11.12
CA TRP A 62 -10.38 -26.86 11.83
C TRP A 62 -10.70 -27.23 13.27
N PHE A 63 -11.51 -26.40 13.94
CA PHE A 63 -11.96 -26.64 15.30
C PHE A 63 -12.81 -27.93 15.39
N GLY A 64 -13.86 -28.04 14.54
CA GLY A 64 -14.74 -29.19 14.55
C GLY A 64 -14.06 -30.48 14.04
N VAL A 65 -13.24 -30.39 12.97
CA VAL A 65 -12.43 -31.55 12.51
C VAL A 65 -11.48 -32.01 13.61
N GLY A 66 -10.92 -31.08 14.41
CA GLY A 66 -10.11 -31.42 15.59
C GLY A 66 -10.88 -32.19 16.66
N ALA A 67 -12.14 -31.77 16.92
CA ALA A 67 -13.02 -32.48 17.85
C ALA A 67 -13.32 -33.91 17.39
N TYR A 68 -13.66 -34.07 16.10
CA TYR A 68 -13.89 -35.40 15.52
C TYR A 68 -12.62 -36.27 15.48
N ALA A 69 -11.47 -35.70 15.11
CA ALA A 69 -10.21 -36.42 15.07
C ALA A 69 -9.83 -36.97 16.44
N ALA A 70 -10.03 -36.17 17.51
CA ALA A 70 -9.79 -36.60 18.88
C ALA A 70 -10.77 -37.72 19.32
N ALA A 71 -12.07 -37.53 19.07
CA ALA A 71 -13.11 -38.50 19.44
C ALA A 71 -12.92 -39.82 18.70
N LEU A 72 -12.71 -39.79 17.37
CA LEU A 72 -12.52 -41.01 16.56
C LEU A 72 -11.23 -41.75 16.91
N SER A 73 -10.14 -41.03 17.09
CA SER A 73 -8.84 -41.64 17.44
C SER A 73 -8.89 -42.26 18.84
N GLN A 74 -9.58 -41.61 19.80
CA GLN A 74 -9.79 -42.25 21.12
C GLN A 74 -10.63 -43.51 21.01
N LYS A 75 -11.71 -43.47 20.22
CA LYS A 75 -12.63 -44.60 20.09
C LYS A 75 -11.98 -45.84 19.44
N HIS A 76 -11.15 -45.61 18.39
CA HIS A 76 -10.67 -46.72 17.55
C HIS A 76 -9.22 -47.13 17.82
N TRP A 77 -8.34 -46.16 18.20
CA TRP A 77 -6.88 -46.41 18.28
C TRP A 77 -6.28 -46.24 19.67
N PHE A 78 -6.85 -45.34 20.50
CA PHE A 78 -6.29 -44.99 21.81
C PHE A 78 -7.36 -45.01 22.90
N PRO A 79 -8.09 -46.12 23.10
CA PRO A 79 -9.18 -46.20 24.08
C PRO A 79 -8.70 -45.82 25.48
N GLY A 80 -9.46 -44.92 26.14
CA GLY A 80 -9.15 -44.52 27.51
C GLY A 80 -7.93 -43.58 27.62
N GLN A 81 -7.39 -43.06 26.55
CA GLN A 81 -6.29 -42.07 26.60
C GLN A 81 -6.79 -40.68 26.18
N ILE A 82 -6.10 -39.63 26.62
CA ILE A 82 -6.38 -38.22 26.22
C ILE A 82 -5.21 -37.61 25.45
N VAL A 83 -3.97 -37.87 25.86
CA VAL A 83 -2.77 -37.27 25.29
C VAL A 83 -2.50 -37.77 23.87
N ALA A 84 -2.58 -39.08 23.63
CA ALA A 84 -2.33 -39.68 22.31
C ALA A 84 -3.34 -39.19 21.24
N PRO A 85 -4.66 -39.17 21.50
CA PRO A 85 -5.64 -38.55 20.61
C PRO A 85 -5.36 -37.06 20.30
N MET A 86 -4.92 -36.28 21.29
CA MET A 86 -4.58 -34.86 21.06
C MET A 86 -3.37 -34.70 20.16
N LEU A 87 -2.30 -35.49 20.37
CA LEU A 87 -1.11 -35.47 19.50
C LEU A 87 -1.45 -35.94 18.09
N PHE A 88 -2.28 -36.99 17.96
CA PHE A 88 -2.80 -37.41 16.65
C PHE A 88 -3.58 -36.28 15.98
N THR A 89 -4.45 -35.60 16.71
CA THR A 89 -5.23 -34.47 16.18
C THR A 89 -4.31 -33.36 15.63
N ILE A 90 -3.30 -32.95 16.38
CA ILE A 90 -2.33 -31.95 15.95
C ILE A 90 -1.65 -32.39 14.64
N ALA A 91 -1.17 -33.64 14.58
CA ALA A 91 -0.50 -34.17 13.40
C ALA A 91 -1.45 -34.27 12.19
N PHE A 92 -2.67 -34.77 12.39
CA PHE A 92 -3.68 -34.89 11.35
C PHE A 92 -4.10 -33.51 10.78
N ILE A 93 -4.36 -32.54 11.66
CA ILE A 93 -4.70 -31.16 11.25
C ILE A 93 -3.51 -30.51 10.54
N ALA A 94 -2.28 -30.69 11.02
CA ALA A 94 -1.10 -30.11 10.37
C ALA A 94 -0.94 -30.61 8.92
N VAL A 95 -1.11 -31.93 8.69
CA VAL A 95 -1.05 -32.51 7.34
C VAL A 95 -2.20 -32.02 6.47
N SER A 96 -3.43 -32.06 6.99
CA SER A 96 -4.62 -31.59 6.26
C SER A 96 -4.54 -30.10 5.93
N ALA A 97 -4.08 -29.28 6.89
CA ALA A 97 -3.88 -27.85 6.70
C ALA A 97 -2.74 -27.56 5.70
N ALA A 98 -1.69 -28.38 5.65
CA ALA A 98 -0.63 -28.23 4.64
C ALA A 98 -1.19 -28.43 3.22
N ILE A 99 -2.01 -29.46 2.99
CA ILE A 99 -2.63 -29.77 1.71
C ILE A 99 -3.61 -28.67 1.32
N VAL A 100 -4.56 -28.35 2.18
CA VAL A 100 -5.60 -27.36 1.94
C VAL A 100 -4.99 -25.94 1.81
N GLY A 101 -4.05 -25.60 2.68
CA GLY A 101 -3.35 -24.31 2.67
C GLY A 101 -2.56 -24.10 1.38
N PHE A 102 -1.87 -25.15 0.88
CA PHE A 102 -1.17 -25.08 -0.40
C PHE A 102 -2.09 -24.73 -1.57
N LEU A 103 -3.33 -25.22 -1.57
CA LEU A 103 -4.31 -24.91 -2.60
C LEU A 103 -4.91 -23.51 -2.45
N ILE A 104 -5.36 -23.16 -1.23
CA ILE A 104 -6.10 -21.92 -0.95
C ILE A 104 -5.20 -20.68 -1.00
N LEU A 105 -3.96 -20.74 -0.52
CA LEU A 105 -3.04 -19.60 -0.46
C LEU A 105 -2.52 -19.12 -1.84
N ARG A 106 -2.83 -19.86 -2.90
CA ARG A 106 -2.60 -19.38 -4.29
C ARG A 106 -3.49 -18.20 -4.66
N ARG A 107 -4.62 -18.02 -3.97
CA ARG A 107 -5.56 -16.90 -4.14
C ARG A 107 -5.39 -15.90 -3.01
N ARG A 108 -5.71 -14.62 -3.27
CA ARG A 108 -5.49 -13.51 -2.34
C ARG A 108 -6.79 -12.75 -2.05
N GLY A 109 -6.77 -11.97 -0.97
CA GLY A 109 -7.86 -11.07 -0.60
C GLY A 109 -9.19 -11.82 -0.42
N VAL A 110 -10.25 -11.30 -1.00
CA VAL A 110 -11.61 -11.82 -0.86
C VAL A 110 -11.73 -13.29 -1.30
N TYR A 111 -10.99 -13.72 -2.31
CA TYR A 111 -11.02 -15.12 -2.77
C TYR A 111 -10.51 -16.11 -1.71
N PHE A 112 -9.49 -15.73 -0.92
CA PHE A 112 -9.05 -16.55 0.21
C PHE A 112 -10.15 -16.70 1.24
N SER A 113 -10.82 -15.61 1.59
CA SER A 113 -11.92 -15.60 2.58
C SER A 113 -13.10 -16.47 2.11
N LEU A 114 -13.49 -16.37 0.84
CA LEU A 114 -14.55 -17.19 0.25
C LEU A 114 -14.20 -18.68 0.20
N LEU A 115 -12.95 -19.04 -0.14
CA LEU A 115 -12.51 -20.43 -0.13
C LEU A 115 -12.50 -21.04 1.26
N THR A 116 -12.10 -20.28 2.28
CA THR A 116 -12.13 -20.76 3.68
C THR A 116 -13.57 -20.89 4.19
N LEU A 117 -14.47 -20.00 3.79
CA LEU A 117 -15.91 -20.10 4.07
C LEU A 117 -16.52 -21.37 3.43
N ALA A 118 -16.20 -21.62 2.15
CA ALA A 118 -16.62 -22.84 1.46
C ALA A 118 -16.08 -24.11 2.12
N LEU A 119 -14.85 -24.07 2.66
CA LEU A 119 -14.28 -25.18 3.44
C LEU A 119 -15.12 -25.48 4.69
N SER A 120 -15.54 -24.46 5.45
CA SER A 120 -16.42 -24.65 6.62
C SER A 120 -17.77 -25.25 6.20
N ALA A 121 -18.40 -24.73 5.15
CA ALA A 121 -19.65 -25.29 4.66
C ALA A 121 -19.53 -26.74 4.20
N LEU A 122 -18.42 -27.08 3.50
CA LEU A 122 -18.13 -28.44 3.05
C LEU A 122 -17.89 -29.39 4.21
N THR A 123 -17.07 -28.99 5.20
CA THR A 123 -16.79 -29.83 6.39
C THR A 123 -18.05 -30.04 7.21
N PHE A 124 -18.89 -29.01 7.35
CA PHE A 124 -20.19 -29.15 8.01
C PHE A 124 -21.07 -30.16 7.27
N ALA A 125 -21.21 -30.05 5.95
CA ALA A 125 -22.02 -30.96 5.16
C ALA A 125 -21.55 -32.42 5.26
N ILE A 126 -20.22 -32.63 5.28
CA ILE A 126 -19.62 -33.97 5.45
C ILE A 126 -19.94 -34.47 6.87
N ALA A 127 -19.64 -33.70 7.90
CA ALA A 127 -19.85 -34.08 9.29
C ALA A 127 -21.32 -34.41 9.60
N PHE A 128 -22.23 -33.62 9.04
CA PHE A 128 -23.68 -33.76 9.27
C PHE A 128 -24.29 -34.94 8.50
N ARG A 129 -23.79 -35.27 7.29
CA ARG A 129 -24.40 -36.28 6.44
C ARG A 129 -23.75 -37.67 6.54
N TRP A 130 -22.51 -37.78 6.99
CA TRP A 130 -21.81 -39.05 7.08
C TRP A 130 -22.10 -39.79 8.39
N THR A 131 -23.33 -40.26 8.53
CA THR A 131 -23.86 -40.85 9.78
C THR A 131 -23.03 -42.02 10.32
N ASP A 132 -22.51 -42.87 9.45
CA ASP A 132 -21.76 -44.07 9.87
C ASP A 132 -20.40 -43.75 10.49
N PHE A 133 -19.81 -42.60 10.12
CA PHE A 133 -18.47 -42.22 10.55
C PHE A 133 -18.46 -41.14 11.60
N THR A 134 -19.28 -40.09 11.42
CA THR A 134 -19.32 -38.91 12.30
C THR A 134 -20.50 -38.93 13.28
N GLY A 135 -21.39 -39.90 13.15
CA GLY A 135 -22.67 -39.91 13.87
C GLY A 135 -23.73 -38.97 13.30
N GLY A 136 -23.37 -38.22 12.23
CA GLY A 136 -24.28 -37.28 11.55
C GLY A 136 -24.80 -36.18 12.49
N GLU A 137 -26.13 -35.98 12.47
CA GLU A 137 -26.83 -35.01 13.33
C GLU A 137 -26.68 -35.37 14.84
N SER A 138 -26.68 -36.64 15.17
CA SER A 138 -26.54 -37.13 16.55
C SER A 138 -25.12 -36.98 17.14
N GLY A 139 -24.10 -36.75 16.27
CA GLY A 139 -22.68 -36.63 16.68
C GLY A 139 -22.08 -37.92 17.28
N LEU A 140 -20.88 -37.81 17.81
CA LEU A 140 -20.12 -38.86 18.42
C LEU A 140 -20.08 -38.69 19.96
N GLY A 141 -20.76 -39.55 20.68
CA GLY A 141 -20.70 -39.66 22.14
C GLY A 141 -19.63 -40.58 22.65
N ASN A 142 -19.62 -40.79 23.98
CA ASN A 142 -18.74 -41.70 24.69
C ASN A 142 -17.25 -41.34 24.63
N VAL A 143 -16.93 -40.05 24.54
CA VAL A 143 -15.56 -39.54 24.72
C VAL A 143 -15.23 -39.55 26.22
N VAL A 144 -14.17 -40.29 26.61
CA VAL A 144 -13.84 -40.54 28.00
C VAL A 144 -12.73 -39.61 28.50
N ARG A 145 -12.84 -39.12 29.72
CA ARG A 145 -11.77 -38.42 30.43
C ARG A 145 -11.07 -39.42 31.37
N PRO A 146 -9.85 -39.83 31.03
CA PRO A 146 -9.14 -40.82 31.83
C PRO A 146 -8.47 -40.22 33.07
N VAL A 147 -8.03 -41.12 33.98
CA VAL A 147 -7.09 -40.75 35.03
C VAL A 147 -5.68 -40.63 34.40
N VAL A 148 -5.05 -39.47 34.55
CA VAL A 148 -3.70 -39.21 34.05
C VAL A 148 -2.76 -38.94 35.23
N ALA A 149 -1.68 -39.73 35.36
CA ALA A 149 -0.71 -39.60 36.46
C ALA A 149 -1.35 -39.59 37.87
N GLY A 150 -2.40 -40.36 38.08
CA GLY A 150 -3.12 -40.43 39.35
C GLY A 150 -4.14 -39.33 39.58
N ILE A 151 -4.32 -38.39 38.64
CA ILE A 151 -5.29 -37.28 38.68
C ILE A 151 -6.52 -37.67 37.85
N ASP A 152 -7.67 -37.70 38.46
CA ASP A 152 -8.94 -38.01 37.83
C ASP A 152 -9.44 -36.77 37.05
N LEU A 153 -9.34 -36.81 35.71
CA LEU A 153 -9.81 -35.74 34.82
C LEU A 153 -11.34 -35.69 34.63
N ASP A 154 -12.06 -36.67 35.22
CA ASP A 154 -13.52 -36.63 35.17
C ASP A 154 -14.10 -35.49 36.03
N GLN A 155 -13.37 -35.07 37.03
CA GLN A 155 -13.70 -33.93 37.88
C GLN A 155 -13.42 -32.59 37.17
N SER A 156 -14.27 -31.60 37.40
CA SER A 156 -14.23 -30.29 36.69
C SER A 156 -12.95 -29.48 37.00
N ILE A 157 -12.49 -29.46 38.29
CA ILE A 157 -11.30 -28.67 38.67
C ILE A 157 -10.01 -29.25 38.09
N PRO A 158 -9.73 -30.58 38.23
CA PRO A 158 -8.57 -31.19 37.60
C PRO A 158 -8.55 -31.06 36.08
N PHE A 159 -9.73 -31.14 35.43
CA PHE A 159 -9.82 -30.95 33.99
C PHE A 159 -9.53 -29.49 33.58
N LEU A 160 -10.07 -28.49 34.31
CA LEU A 160 -9.73 -27.09 34.10
C LEU A 160 -8.22 -26.83 34.26
N ALA A 161 -7.59 -27.41 35.29
CA ALA A 161 -6.13 -27.31 35.50
C ALA A 161 -5.36 -27.93 34.34
N PHE A 162 -5.77 -29.09 33.83
CA PHE A 162 -5.17 -29.74 32.66
C PHE A 162 -5.27 -28.87 31.41
N VAL A 163 -6.46 -28.34 31.11
CA VAL A 163 -6.69 -27.42 29.98
C VAL A 163 -5.87 -26.12 30.13
N SER A 164 -5.77 -25.58 31.37
CA SER A 164 -4.97 -24.39 31.67
C SER A 164 -3.47 -24.60 31.44
N VAL A 165 -2.94 -25.79 31.78
CA VAL A 165 -1.54 -26.13 31.46
C VAL A 165 -1.31 -26.16 29.95
N ILE A 166 -2.23 -26.77 29.20
CA ILE A 166 -2.15 -26.76 27.72
C ILE A 166 -2.22 -25.33 27.17
N ALA A 167 -3.13 -24.49 27.70
CA ALA A 167 -3.22 -23.09 27.32
C ALA A 167 -1.90 -22.34 27.56
N LEU A 168 -1.23 -22.57 28.67
CA LEU A 168 0.09 -21.98 28.97
C LEU A 168 1.16 -22.46 27.98
N ILE A 169 1.17 -23.75 27.64
CA ILE A 169 2.09 -24.29 26.63
C ILE A 169 1.84 -23.63 25.28
N VAL A 170 0.58 -23.54 24.84
CA VAL A 170 0.19 -22.86 23.59
C VAL A 170 0.60 -21.39 23.64
N LEU A 171 0.29 -20.67 24.71
CA LEU A 171 0.66 -19.27 24.89
C LEU A 171 2.18 -19.07 24.77
N TYR A 172 2.97 -19.94 25.43
CA TYR A 172 4.43 -19.90 25.37
C TYR A 172 4.94 -20.15 23.94
N VAL A 173 4.45 -21.19 23.26
CA VAL A 173 4.84 -21.51 21.88
C VAL A 173 4.50 -20.38 20.93
N LEU A 174 3.28 -19.85 20.98
CA LEU A 174 2.85 -18.75 20.12
C LEU A 174 3.65 -17.47 20.37
N GLN A 175 3.95 -17.15 21.64
CA GLN A 175 4.82 -16.02 21.98
C GLN A 175 6.22 -16.17 21.39
N ARG A 176 6.78 -17.39 21.45
CA ARG A 176 8.10 -17.68 20.83
C ARG A 176 8.05 -17.49 19.32
N VAL A 177 7.04 -18.04 18.65
CA VAL A 177 6.86 -17.90 17.18
C VAL A 177 6.74 -16.43 16.78
N ILE A 178 5.92 -15.65 17.47
CA ILE A 178 5.66 -14.25 17.11
C ILE A 178 6.90 -13.38 17.33
N ARG A 179 7.68 -13.62 18.40
CA ARG A 179 8.90 -12.86 18.72
C ARG A 179 10.16 -13.31 17.97
N SER A 180 10.04 -14.36 17.19
CA SER A 180 11.13 -14.90 16.37
C SER A 180 11.34 -14.09 15.08
N PRO A 181 12.48 -14.25 14.37
CA PRO A 181 12.66 -13.73 13.03
C PRO A 181 11.53 -14.08 12.07
N PHE A 182 11.01 -15.31 12.15
CA PHE A 182 9.87 -15.76 11.37
C PHE A 182 8.61 -14.92 11.64
N GLY A 183 8.29 -14.68 12.91
CA GLY A 183 7.11 -13.90 13.31
C GLY A 183 7.17 -12.44 12.84
N HIS A 184 8.33 -11.79 12.97
CA HIS A 184 8.54 -10.43 12.47
C HIS A 184 8.40 -10.36 10.94
N THR A 185 8.88 -11.38 10.22
CA THR A 185 8.69 -11.48 8.76
C THR A 185 7.21 -11.61 8.38
N ILE A 186 6.42 -12.38 9.14
CA ILE A 186 4.97 -12.51 8.92
C ILE A 186 4.27 -11.15 9.06
N VAL A 187 4.62 -10.36 10.08
CA VAL A 187 4.08 -9.00 10.26
C VAL A 187 4.47 -8.09 9.08
N ALA A 188 5.70 -8.17 8.61
CA ALA A 188 6.15 -7.45 7.43
C ALA A 188 5.35 -7.84 6.16
N ILE A 189 5.08 -9.14 5.96
CA ILE A 189 4.25 -9.64 4.84
C ILE A 189 2.83 -9.08 4.92
N ARG A 190 2.25 -8.96 6.12
CA ARG A 190 0.94 -8.33 6.34
C ARG A 190 0.95 -6.85 5.93
N GLU A 191 1.96 -6.11 6.36
CA GLU A 191 2.06 -4.67 6.07
C GLU A 191 2.28 -4.42 4.56
N ASN A 192 3.18 -5.19 3.94
CA ASN A 192 3.48 -5.06 2.51
C ASN A 192 4.09 -6.35 1.92
N GLU A 193 3.24 -7.20 1.37
CA GLU A 193 3.69 -8.47 0.77
C GLU A 193 4.63 -8.27 -0.42
N GLN A 194 4.37 -7.25 -1.25
CA GLN A 194 5.20 -6.98 -2.42
C GLN A 194 6.61 -6.60 -1.99
N ARG A 195 6.76 -5.71 -1.00
CA ARG A 195 8.07 -5.33 -0.47
C ARG A 195 8.82 -6.52 0.12
N ALA A 196 8.14 -7.34 0.92
CA ALA A 196 8.75 -8.54 1.50
C ALA A 196 9.29 -9.51 0.42
N ARG A 197 8.59 -9.66 -0.72
CA ARG A 197 9.09 -10.46 -1.87
C ARG A 197 10.36 -9.89 -2.46
N PHE A 198 10.42 -8.58 -2.67
CA PHE A 198 11.60 -7.92 -3.22
C PHE A 198 12.80 -7.93 -2.26
N GLN A 199 12.58 -8.17 -0.97
CA GLN A 199 13.66 -8.41 0.00
C GLN A 199 14.16 -9.86 0.02
N GLY A 200 13.54 -10.77 -0.74
CA GLY A 200 13.97 -12.16 -0.84
C GLY A 200 13.21 -13.14 0.06
N TYR A 201 12.09 -12.71 0.67
CA TYR A 201 11.24 -13.59 1.45
C TYR A 201 10.28 -14.41 0.59
N SER A 202 10.21 -15.73 0.82
CA SER A 202 9.24 -16.62 0.17
C SER A 202 7.86 -16.51 0.83
N THR A 203 7.11 -15.44 0.54
CA THR A 203 5.88 -15.07 1.25
C THR A 203 4.84 -16.19 1.34
N ILE A 204 4.74 -17.05 0.30
CA ILE A 204 3.80 -18.18 0.27
C ILE A 204 4.20 -19.22 1.33
N VAL A 205 5.50 -19.54 1.47
CA VAL A 205 5.99 -20.51 2.47
C VAL A 205 5.73 -20.02 3.89
N TYR A 206 6.03 -18.74 4.16
CA TYR A 206 5.74 -18.13 5.46
C TYR A 206 4.25 -18.18 5.80
N LYS A 207 3.38 -17.83 4.86
CA LYS A 207 1.91 -17.90 5.03
C LYS A 207 1.43 -19.34 5.26
N LEU A 208 1.97 -20.30 4.50
CA LEU A 208 1.61 -21.72 4.64
C LEU A 208 1.97 -22.28 6.02
N ILE A 209 3.19 -22.01 6.49
CA ILE A 209 3.63 -22.45 7.82
C ILE A 209 2.72 -21.83 8.90
N MET A 210 2.44 -20.52 8.81
CA MET A 210 1.56 -19.85 9.77
C MET A 210 0.13 -20.39 9.71
N PHE A 211 -0.37 -20.73 8.52
CA PHE A 211 -1.68 -21.38 8.34
C PHE A 211 -1.74 -22.74 9.03
N ILE A 212 -0.70 -23.57 8.88
CA ILE A 212 -0.58 -24.87 9.55
C ILE A 212 -0.58 -24.70 11.08
N VAL A 213 0.24 -23.79 11.61
CA VAL A 213 0.31 -23.53 13.06
C VAL A 213 -1.05 -23.05 13.58
N SER A 214 -1.69 -22.11 12.89
CA SER A 214 -3.01 -21.55 13.22
C SER A 214 -4.09 -22.65 13.27
N ALA A 215 -4.19 -23.45 12.21
CA ALA A 215 -5.14 -24.55 12.13
C ALA A 215 -4.89 -25.62 13.22
N SER A 216 -3.63 -25.97 13.49
CA SER A 216 -3.25 -26.96 14.50
C SER A 216 -3.64 -26.52 15.92
N VAL A 217 -3.41 -25.25 16.26
CA VAL A 217 -3.83 -24.67 17.55
C VAL A 217 -5.35 -24.67 17.69
N THR A 218 -6.05 -24.27 16.62
CA THR A 218 -7.51 -24.27 16.61
C THR A 218 -8.08 -25.69 16.67
N GLY A 219 -7.48 -26.65 15.97
CA GLY A 219 -7.88 -28.06 16.06
C GLY A 219 -7.61 -28.69 17.41
N LEU A 220 -6.51 -28.32 18.09
CA LEU A 220 -6.25 -28.72 19.46
C LEU A 220 -7.34 -28.21 20.43
N ALA A 221 -7.80 -26.97 20.25
CA ALA A 221 -8.90 -26.42 21.04
C ALA A 221 -10.20 -27.21 20.79
N GLY A 222 -10.46 -27.62 19.55
CA GLY A 222 -11.59 -28.50 19.22
C GLY A 222 -11.50 -29.88 19.88
N ALA A 223 -10.31 -30.49 19.93
CA ALA A 223 -10.07 -31.72 20.66
C ALA A 223 -10.38 -31.55 22.15
N LEU A 224 -9.92 -30.47 22.77
CA LEU A 224 -10.20 -30.16 24.17
C LEU A 224 -11.70 -29.99 24.42
N LEU A 225 -12.44 -29.37 23.49
CA LEU A 225 -13.90 -29.23 23.58
C LEU A 225 -14.60 -30.59 23.56
N ALA A 226 -14.17 -31.50 22.65
CA ALA A 226 -14.73 -32.87 22.59
C ALA A 226 -14.54 -33.63 23.90
N PHE A 227 -13.37 -33.51 24.54
CA PHE A 227 -13.14 -34.05 25.86
C PHE A 227 -13.94 -33.33 26.96
N HIS A 228 -14.11 -31.98 26.81
CA HIS A 228 -14.86 -31.19 27.80
C HIS A 228 -16.34 -31.59 27.81
N HIS A 229 -16.98 -31.64 26.67
CA HIS A 229 -18.38 -32.04 26.57
C HIS A 229 -18.61 -33.56 26.49
N ARG A 230 -17.53 -34.36 26.37
CA ARG A 230 -17.58 -35.84 26.14
C ARG A 230 -18.33 -36.20 24.84
N PHE A 231 -18.31 -35.30 23.92
CA PHE A 231 -19.13 -35.35 22.73
C PHE A 231 -18.52 -34.51 21.59
N ALA A 232 -18.59 -35.02 20.36
CA ALA A 232 -18.22 -34.29 19.18
C ALA A 232 -19.42 -34.16 18.24
N SER A 233 -19.79 -32.92 17.88
CA SER A 233 -20.90 -32.57 16.98
C SER A 233 -20.46 -31.88 15.70
N ALA A 234 -21.34 -31.81 14.71
CA ALA A 234 -21.10 -31.11 13.48
C ALA A 234 -21.16 -29.58 13.64
N GLU A 235 -21.87 -29.05 14.63
CA GLU A 235 -22.12 -27.62 14.81
C GLU A 235 -20.85 -26.75 14.82
N PRO A 236 -19.76 -27.11 15.54
CA PRO A 236 -18.51 -26.33 15.54
C PRO A 236 -17.81 -26.24 14.18
N THR A 237 -18.18 -27.09 13.20
CA THR A 237 -17.65 -26.99 11.82
C THR A 237 -18.37 -25.95 10.97
N SER A 238 -19.49 -25.39 11.48
CA SER A 238 -20.38 -24.49 10.73
C SER A 238 -19.73 -23.13 10.40
N VAL A 239 -20.28 -22.46 9.39
CA VAL A 239 -19.93 -21.09 9.04
C VAL A 239 -20.30 -20.11 10.16
N ALA A 240 -21.42 -20.38 10.87
CA ALA A 240 -21.86 -19.57 12.00
C ALA A 240 -20.80 -19.55 13.11
N PHE A 241 -20.33 -20.71 13.53
CA PHE A 241 -19.30 -20.83 14.55
C PHE A 241 -17.95 -20.19 14.12
N SER A 242 -17.60 -20.30 12.85
CA SER A 242 -16.43 -19.57 12.30
C SER A 242 -16.59 -18.05 12.45
N GLY A 243 -17.81 -17.54 12.28
CA GLY A 243 -18.17 -16.13 12.51
C GLY A 243 -18.03 -15.71 13.98
N GLU A 244 -18.45 -16.56 14.91
CA GLU A 244 -18.32 -16.33 16.35
C GLU A 244 -16.83 -16.28 16.79
N LEU A 245 -16.00 -17.21 16.31
CA LEU A 245 -14.56 -17.19 16.56
C LEU A 245 -13.91 -15.90 16.01
N LEU A 246 -14.32 -15.46 14.81
CA LEU A 246 -13.83 -14.20 14.25
C LEU A 246 -14.29 -13.00 15.10
N ALA A 247 -15.54 -13.01 15.56
CA ALA A 247 -16.06 -11.95 16.42
C ALA A 247 -15.28 -11.86 17.74
N MET A 248 -14.92 -12.99 18.36
CA MET A 248 -14.06 -13.01 19.55
C MET A 248 -12.71 -12.32 19.29
N VAL A 249 -12.06 -12.60 18.14
CA VAL A 249 -10.78 -11.99 17.78
C VAL A 249 -10.92 -10.48 17.54
N VAL A 250 -11.99 -10.04 16.86
CA VAL A 250 -12.24 -8.63 16.56
C VAL A 250 -12.58 -7.84 17.81
N ILE A 251 -13.52 -8.33 18.62
CA ILE A 251 -13.95 -7.70 19.89
C ILE A 251 -12.77 -7.62 20.85
N GLY A 252 -11.99 -8.68 20.98
CA GLY A 252 -10.82 -8.70 21.85
C GLY A 252 -9.71 -7.74 21.39
N GLY A 253 -9.50 -7.65 20.10
CA GLY A 253 -8.50 -6.77 19.48
C GLY A 253 -7.50 -7.51 18.61
N MET A 254 -7.64 -7.40 17.29
CA MET A 254 -6.85 -8.11 16.26
C MET A 254 -5.33 -7.84 16.30
N ARG A 255 -4.90 -6.72 16.89
CA ARG A 255 -3.47 -6.33 16.95
C ARG A 255 -2.82 -6.59 18.31
N SER A 256 -3.52 -7.27 19.21
CA SER A 256 -3.02 -7.56 20.55
C SER A 256 -2.90 -9.06 20.75
N PHE A 257 -1.75 -9.52 21.26
CA PHE A 257 -1.48 -10.94 21.47
C PHE A 257 -2.50 -11.63 22.42
N LEU A 258 -2.86 -10.97 23.52
CA LEU A 258 -3.86 -11.48 24.49
C LEU A 258 -5.29 -11.01 24.19
N GLY A 259 -5.47 -10.16 23.15
CA GLY A 259 -6.80 -9.67 22.75
C GLY A 259 -7.83 -10.79 22.55
N PRO A 260 -7.55 -11.83 21.77
CA PRO A 260 -8.49 -12.92 21.52
C PRO A 260 -8.97 -13.64 22.79
N ALA A 261 -8.11 -13.78 23.79
CA ALA A 261 -8.50 -14.38 25.08
C ALA A 261 -9.52 -13.49 25.82
N LEU A 262 -9.36 -12.16 25.78
CA LEU A 262 -10.37 -11.22 26.27
C LEU A 262 -11.67 -11.28 25.48
N GLY A 263 -11.58 -11.46 24.17
CA GLY A 263 -12.76 -11.65 23.32
C GLY A 263 -13.51 -12.93 23.60
N ALA A 264 -12.81 -14.04 23.85
CA ALA A 264 -13.42 -15.30 24.28
C ALA A 264 -14.10 -15.17 25.64
N LEU A 265 -13.46 -14.50 26.59
CA LEU A 265 -14.08 -14.18 27.89
C LEU A 265 -15.34 -13.34 27.73
N PHE A 266 -15.28 -12.29 26.90
CA PHE A 266 -16.45 -11.44 26.62
C PHE A 266 -17.59 -12.27 26.00
N TYR A 267 -17.28 -13.13 25.01
CA TYR A 267 -18.26 -13.97 24.34
C TYR A 267 -18.98 -14.91 25.34
N ILE A 268 -18.25 -15.62 26.17
CA ILE A 268 -18.83 -16.56 27.14
C ILE A 268 -19.64 -15.79 28.20
N LEU A 269 -19.12 -14.71 28.76
CA LEU A 269 -19.88 -13.87 29.69
C LEU A 269 -21.16 -13.36 29.06
N PHE A 270 -21.08 -12.85 27.84
CA PHE A 270 -22.24 -12.32 27.12
C PHE A 270 -23.28 -13.42 26.86
N ARG A 271 -22.84 -14.61 26.42
CA ARG A 271 -23.70 -15.77 26.21
C ARG A 271 -24.40 -16.19 27.52
N GLU A 272 -23.61 -16.46 28.55
CA GLU A 272 -24.15 -16.99 29.83
C GLU A 272 -25.08 -16.00 30.54
N CYS A 273 -24.66 -14.73 30.64
CA CYS A 273 -25.47 -13.72 31.32
C CYS A 273 -26.72 -13.35 30.54
N LEU A 274 -26.66 -13.26 29.20
CA LEU A 274 -27.79 -12.79 28.41
C LEU A 274 -28.80 -13.91 28.10
N SER A 275 -28.35 -15.16 27.99
CA SER A 275 -29.24 -16.31 27.79
C SER A 275 -30.24 -16.52 28.95
N ILE A 276 -29.94 -16.01 30.16
CA ILE A 276 -30.85 -16.00 31.29
C ILE A 276 -32.05 -15.07 31.04
N TRP A 277 -31.83 -13.98 30.31
CA TRP A 277 -32.84 -12.92 30.08
C TRP A 277 -33.58 -13.05 28.76
N THR A 278 -32.94 -13.62 27.72
CA THR A 278 -33.51 -13.73 26.38
C THR A 278 -32.96 -14.91 25.61
N GLU A 279 -33.85 -15.61 24.92
CA GLU A 279 -33.43 -16.68 23.98
C GLU A 279 -32.69 -16.09 22.75
N ASN A 280 -32.89 -14.82 22.43
CA ASN A 280 -32.30 -14.12 21.28
C ASN A 280 -30.93 -13.50 21.62
N TRP A 281 -30.14 -14.08 22.52
CA TRP A 281 -28.82 -13.56 22.92
C TRP A 281 -27.85 -13.39 21.72
N LEU A 282 -27.99 -14.22 20.69
CA LEU A 282 -27.14 -14.16 19.49
C LEU A 282 -27.40 -12.88 18.67
N LEU A 283 -28.65 -12.39 18.63
CA LEU A 283 -29.00 -11.09 18.01
C LEU A 283 -28.25 -9.96 18.72
N TRP A 284 -28.30 -9.92 20.04
CA TRP A 284 -27.61 -8.88 20.82
C TRP A 284 -26.10 -8.97 20.73
N PHE A 285 -25.56 -10.19 20.65
CA PHE A 285 -24.13 -10.40 20.37
C PHE A 285 -23.74 -9.87 19.00
N GLY A 286 -24.55 -10.12 17.97
CA GLY A 286 -24.35 -9.57 16.63
C GLY A 286 -24.39 -8.04 16.60
N LEU A 287 -25.32 -7.42 17.32
CA LEU A 287 -25.38 -5.96 17.46
C LEU A 287 -24.14 -5.40 18.19
N ALA A 288 -23.70 -6.06 19.27
CA ALA A 288 -22.48 -5.68 19.96
C ALA A 288 -21.26 -5.78 19.03
N PHE A 289 -21.16 -6.86 18.25
CA PHE A 289 -20.09 -7.04 17.27
C PHE A 289 -20.06 -5.92 16.21
N VAL A 290 -21.23 -5.57 15.64
CA VAL A 290 -21.36 -4.43 14.72
C VAL A 290 -20.96 -3.12 15.41
N GLY A 291 -21.38 -2.92 16.66
CA GLY A 291 -20.97 -1.77 17.46
C GLY A 291 -19.46 -1.67 17.63
N PHE A 292 -18.78 -2.78 17.94
CA PHE A 292 -17.31 -2.79 18.01
C PHE A 292 -16.64 -2.44 16.68
N ILE A 293 -17.14 -2.97 15.57
CA ILE A 293 -16.58 -2.65 14.23
C ILE A 293 -16.73 -1.16 13.92
N LEU A 294 -17.88 -0.57 14.20
CA LEU A 294 -18.16 0.83 13.87
C LEU A 294 -17.45 1.82 14.80
N PHE A 295 -17.41 1.56 16.10
CA PHE A 295 -16.95 2.53 17.10
C PHE A 295 -15.56 2.22 17.68
N SER A 296 -15.13 0.95 17.66
CA SER A 296 -13.83 0.51 18.16
C SER A 296 -13.19 -0.58 17.31
N PRO A 297 -12.72 -0.27 16.10
CA PRO A 297 -12.11 -1.27 15.20
C PRO A 297 -10.83 -1.91 15.77
N THR A 298 -10.30 -1.37 16.86
CA THR A 298 -9.14 -1.90 17.60
C THR A 298 -9.53 -2.82 18.76
N GLY A 299 -10.83 -3.04 18.99
CA GLY A 299 -11.37 -3.89 20.03
C GLY A 299 -11.18 -3.38 21.47
N LEU A 300 -11.44 -4.24 22.45
CA LEU A 300 -11.33 -3.92 23.89
C LEU A 300 -9.94 -3.43 24.28
N VAL A 301 -8.88 -4.09 23.78
CA VAL A 301 -7.49 -3.68 24.05
C VAL A 301 -7.20 -2.30 23.47
N GLY A 302 -7.78 -1.98 22.30
CA GLY A 302 -7.62 -0.66 21.68
C GLY A 302 -8.29 0.45 22.46
N ILE A 303 -9.47 0.22 23.03
CA ILE A 303 -10.14 1.16 23.94
C ILE A 303 -9.23 1.46 25.13
N TRP A 304 -8.68 0.42 25.76
CA TRP A 304 -7.75 0.59 26.87
C TRP A 304 -6.51 1.40 26.49
N GLN A 305 -5.93 1.13 25.31
CA GLN A 305 -4.79 1.88 24.80
C GLN A 305 -5.14 3.36 24.53
N GLN A 306 -6.33 3.65 24.00
CA GLN A 306 -6.80 5.02 23.78
C GLN A 306 -6.97 5.79 25.09
N VAL A 307 -7.57 5.14 26.10
CA VAL A 307 -7.69 5.73 27.46
C VAL A 307 -6.30 6.01 28.05
N LYS A 308 -5.38 5.04 27.95
CA LYS A 308 -3.99 5.20 28.41
C LYS A 308 -3.26 6.35 27.70
N ARG A 309 -3.46 6.49 26.38
CA ARG A 309 -2.88 7.61 25.58
C ARG A 309 -3.45 8.97 25.97
N ARG A 310 -4.73 9.05 26.35
CA ARG A 310 -5.33 10.29 26.86
C ARG A 310 -4.76 10.68 28.23
N LEU A 311 -4.47 9.70 29.09
CA LEU A 311 -3.90 9.91 30.42
C LEU A 311 -2.38 10.20 30.36
N ARG A 312 -1.69 9.59 29.38
CA ARG A 312 -0.24 9.78 29.14
C ARG A 312 -0.03 9.96 27.65
N PRO A 313 -0.12 11.20 27.12
CA PRO A 313 0.10 11.45 25.69
C PRO A 313 1.53 11.03 25.31
N PRO A 314 1.69 10.35 24.15
CA PRO A 314 3.03 10.05 23.63
C PRO A 314 3.78 11.34 23.33
N ALA A 315 5.11 11.29 23.37
CA ALA A 315 5.96 12.41 22.95
C ALA A 315 5.58 12.83 21.53
N GLU A 316 5.52 14.15 21.29
CA GLU A 316 5.20 14.66 19.94
C GLU A 316 6.25 14.17 18.94
N VAL A 317 5.80 13.71 17.77
CA VAL A 317 6.68 13.28 16.68
C VAL A 317 7.70 14.36 16.32
N GLY A 318 7.32 15.63 16.42
CA GLY A 318 8.21 16.78 16.22
C GLY A 318 9.39 16.82 17.21
N ALA A 319 9.13 16.51 18.49
CA ALA A 319 10.20 16.44 19.50
C ALA A 319 11.11 15.22 19.29
N ALA A 320 10.57 14.11 18.82
CA ALA A 320 11.38 12.95 18.47
C ALA A 320 12.23 13.22 17.21
N MET A 321 11.70 13.93 16.22
CA MET A 321 12.45 14.30 14.99
C MET A 321 13.63 15.22 15.27
N SER A 322 13.59 16.06 16.32
CA SER A 322 14.73 16.90 16.73
C SER A 322 15.93 16.10 17.26
N GLN A 323 15.74 14.83 17.63
CA GLN A 323 16.80 13.92 18.07
C GLN A 323 17.56 13.25 16.94
N ARG A 324 17.14 13.47 15.68
CA ARG A 324 17.77 12.90 14.50
C ARG A 324 19.24 13.30 14.38
N GLN A 325 20.12 12.32 14.34
CA GLN A 325 21.55 12.52 14.18
C GLN A 325 21.91 12.39 12.69
N ILE A 326 22.38 13.49 12.09
CA ILE A 326 22.84 13.53 10.72
C ILE A 326 24.35 13.67 10.74
N VAL A 327 25.05 12.65 10.27
CA VAL A 327 26.52 12.67 10.05
C VAL A 327 26.73 12.54 8.54
N ASP A 328 27.28 13.58 7.92
CA ASP A 328 27.57 13.55 6.47
C ASP A 328 28.98 12.98 6.22
N GLY A 329 29.18 12.36 5.04
CA GLY A 329 30.49 11.89 4.59
C GLY A 329 30.93 10.54 5.18
N LEU A 330 30.04 9.78 5.81
CA LEU A 330 30.38 8.43 6.25
C LEU A 330 30.61 7.52 5.02
N PRO A 331 31.66 6.68 5.03
CA PRO A 331 31.85 5.67 3.98
C PRO A 331 30.77 4.60 4.05
N LEU A 332 30.60 3.86 2.93
CA LEU A 332 29.69 2.72 2.90
C LEU A 332 30.11 1.69 3.95
N PRO A 333 29.18 1.24 4.83
CA PRO A 333 29.48 0.22 5.84
C PRO A 333 30.18 -1.02 5.25
N ALA A 334 31.18 -1.55 5.94
CA ALA A 334 31.99 -2.66 5.43
C ALA A 334 31.18 -3.91 5.09
N PHE A 335 30.13 -4.20 5.87
CA PHE A 335 29.25 -5.36 5.64
C PHE A 335 28.36 -5.24 4.40
N LEU A 336 28.24 -4.04 3.81
CA LEU A 336 27.50 -3.78 2.57
C LEU A 336 28.41 -3.84 1.33
N GLN A 337 29.73 -3.82 1.50
CA GLN A 337 30.66 -3.86 0.39
C GLN A 337 30.68 -5.27 -0.20
N PRO A 338 30.25 -5.46 -1.47
CA PRO A 338 30.36 -6.77 -2.12
C PRO A 338 31.84 -7.11 -2.36
N PRO A 339 32.18 -8.39 -2.51
CA PRO A 339 33.49 -8.76 -3.02
C PRO A 339 33.80 -7.98 -4.30
N ARG A 340 35.00 -7.43 -4.42
CA ARG A 340 35.37 -6.68 -5.64
C ARG A 340 35.14 -7.56 -6.86
N GLN A 341 34.29 -7.04 -7.75
CA GLN A 341 34.03 -7.64 -9.04
C GLN A 341 34.60 -6.70 -10.09
N ASP A 342 35.36 -7.25 -11.02
CA ASP A 342 35.88 -6.50 -12.16
C ASP A 342 35.08 -6.88 -13.41
N GLY A 343 34.74 -5.88 -14.23
CA GLY A 343 34.09 -6.11 -15.51
C GLY A 343 32.54 -6.00 -15.49
N LEU A 344 31.89 -6.79 -16.34
CA LEU A 344 30.44 -6.76 -16.57
C LEU A 344 29.69 -7.49 -15.47
N VAL A 345 28.85 -6.76 -14.71
CA VAL A 345 28.10 -7.29 -13.57
C VAL A 345 26.63 -7.60 -13.95
N LEU A 346 25.99 -6.73 -14.74
CA LEU A 346 24.64 -6.95 -15.24
C LEU A 346 24.64 -6.83 -16.76
N GLU A 347 24.20 -7.89 -17.45
CA GLU A 347 24.02 -7.95 -18.89
C GLU A 347 22.54 -8.15 -19.23
N VAL A 348 21.95 -7.22 -19.96
CA VAL A 348 20.63 -7.32 -20.55
C VAL A 348 20.80 -7.39 -22.07
N LYS A 349 20.42 -8.49 -22.68
CA LYS A 349 20.64 -8.72 -24.12
C LYS A 349 19.37 -9.08 -24.83
N ASP A 350 19.02 -8.27 -25.86
CA ASP A 350 17.91 -8.45 -26.79
C ASP A 350 16.57 -8.77 -26.10
N VAL A 351 16.29 -8.09 -25.00
CA VAL A 351 15.11 -8.34 -24.17
C VAL A 351 13.87 -7.70 -24.77
N ASP A 352 12.83 -8.51 -24.98
CA ASP A 352 11.54 -8.12 -25.54
C ASP A 352 10.38 -8.43 -24.60
N ILE A 353 9.36 -7.54 -24.57
CA ILE A 353 8.07 -7.86 -23.96
C ILE A 353 6.91 -7.19 -24.69
N ARG A 354 5.80 -7.94 -24.82
CA ARG A 354 4.51 -7.47 -25.37
C ARG A 354 3.40 -7.62 -24.33
N PHE A 355 2.55 -6.61 -24.27
CA PHE A 355 1.29 -6.67 -23.53
C PHE A 355 0.12 -6.54 -24.50
N GLY A 356 -0.56 -7.64 -24.78
CA GLY A 356 -1.58 -7.66 -25.83
C GLY A 356 -1.00 -7.24 -27.18
N GLY A 357 -1.53 -6.17 -27.79
CA GLY A 357 -1.05 -5.62 -29.07
C GLY A 357 0.12 -4.65 -28.96
N ILE A 358 0.52 -4.24 -27.74
CA ILE A 358 1.53 -3.20 -27.53
C ILE A 358 2.88 -3.84 -27.20
N GLN A 359 3.92 -3.53 -28.00
CA GLN A 359 5.30 -3.91 -27.68
C GLN A 359 5.93 -2.83 -26.78
N ALA A 360 6.03 -3.14 -25.49
CA ALA A 360 6.50 -2.20 -24.48
C ALA A 360 8.02 -2.07 -24.41
N VAL A 361 8.75 -3.15 -24.75
CA VAL A 361 10.21 -3.17 -24.88
C VAL A 361 10.56 -4.00 -26.10
N LYS A 362 11.52 -3.51 -26.92
CA LYS A 362 11.96 -4.13 -28.16
C LYS A 362 13.49 -4.16 -28.19
N SER A 363 14.05 -5.38 -28.16
CA SER A 363 15.50 -5.68 -28.24
C SER A 363 16.36 -4.78 -27.34
N ALA A 364 15.93 -4.59 -26.07
CA ALA A 364 16.69 -3.74 -25.14
C ALA A 364 18.03 -4.38 -24.79
N GLN A 365 19.08 -3.55 -24.81
CA GLN A 365 20.44 -3.94 -24.46
C GLN A 365 21.00 -2.95 -23.43
N ILE A 366 21.48 -3.45 -22.28
CA ILE A 366 22.08 -2.65 -21.21
C ILE A 366 23.22 -3.46 -20.61
N ASN A 367 24.40 -2.86 -20.52
CA ASN A 367 25.57 -3.41 -19.87
C ASN A 367 25.97 -2.52 -18.71
N LEU A 368 26.03 -3.08 -17.50
CA LEU A 368 26.44 -2.36 -16.28
C LEU A 368 27.74 -2.96 -15.77
N HIS A 369 28.75 -2.12 -15.62
CA HIS A 369 30.06 -2.52 -15.12
C HIS A 369 30.24 -2.20 -13.64
N ALA A 370 31.21 -2.85 -13.03
CA ALA A 370 31.55 -2.61 -11.64
C ALA A 370 32.00 -1.14 -11.42
N GLY A 371 31.52 -0.52 -10.32
CA GLY A 371 31.92 0.83 -9.92
C GLY A 371 31.30 1.97 -10.77
N GLU A 372 30.28 1.68 -11.59
CA GLU A 372 29.66 2.73 -12.41
C GLU A 372 28.21 3.05 -11.98
N ILE A 373 27.81 4.30 -12.23
CA ILE A 373 26.41 4.72 -12.29
C ILE A 373 26.00 4.77 -13.75
N HIS A 374 25.09 3.88 -14.12
CA HIS A 374 24.53 3.82 -15.46
C HIS A 374 23.13 4.43 -15.45
N ALA A 375 22.90 5.46 -16.23
CA ALA A 375 21.60 6.11 -16.33
C ALA A 375 20.77 5.52 -17.47
N LEU A 376 19.54 5.14 -17.18
CA LEU A 376 18.52 4.77 -18.17
C LEU A 376 17.53 5.93 -18.30
N ILE A 377 17.64 6.69 -19.39
CA ILE A 377 16.82 7.88 -19.63
C ILE A 377 15.92 7.69 -20.84
N GLY A 378 14.95 8.57 -21.02
CA GLY A 378 13.99 8.54 -22.13
C GLY A 378 12.67 9.20 -21.73
N PRO A 379 11.82 9.57 -22.70
CA PRO A 379 10.51 10.15 -22.43
C PRO A 379 9.60 9.14 -21.71
N ASN A 380 8.46 9.66 -21.23
CA ASN A 380 7.44 8.79 -20.65
C ASN A 380 6.87 7.85 -21.72
N GLY A 381 6.63 6.57 -21.31
CA GLY A 381 6.25 5.53 -22.27
C GLY A 381 7.39 4.93 -23.09
N ALA A 382 8.65 5.37 -22.90
CA ALA A 382 9.81 4.82 -23.60
C ALA A 382 10.17 3.36 -23.22
N GLY A 383 9.53 2.79 -22.18
CA GLY A 383 9.78 1.41 -21.75
C GLY A 383 10.75 1.26 -20.55
N LYS A 384 11.24 2.36 -19.95
CA LYS A 384 12.21 2.35 -18.83
C LYS A 384 11.76 1.50 -17.64
N THR A 385 10.60 1.81 -17.06
CA THR A 385 10.05 1.08 -15.92
C THR A 385 9.74 -0.38 -16.28
N THR A 386 9.32 -0.64 -17.52
CA THR A 386 9.09 -2.01 -18.02
C THR A 386 10.41 -2.79 -18.08
N THR A 387 11.49 -2.16 -18.53
CA THR A 387 12.84 -2.76 -18.54
C THR A 387 13.31 -3.06 -17.11
N PHE A 388 13.12 -2.15 -16.17
CA PHE A 388 13.38 -2.41 -14.74
C PHE A 388 12.56 -3.58 -14.18
N ASN A 389 11.29 -3.68 -14.58
CA ASN A 389 10.41 -4.78 -14.17
C ASN A 389 10.89 -6.13 -14.74
N LEU A 390 11.45 -6.15 -15.96
CA LEU A 390 12.04 -7.34 -16.56
C LEU A 390 13.33 -7.76 -15.83
N ILE A 391 14.23 -6.81 -15.56
CA ILE A 391 15.50 -7.08 -14.84
C ILE A 391 15.21 -7.58 -13.42
N SER A 392 14.22 -6.99 -12.73
CA SER A 392 13.87 -7.35 -11.34
C SER A 392 12.93 -8.55 -11.21
N GLY A 393 12.57 -9.22 -12.31
CA GLY A 393 11.73 -10.43 -12.33
C GLY A 393 10.25 -10.21 -12.03
N MET A 394 9.75 -8.96 -12.14
CA MET A 394 8.31 -8.66 -12.10
C MET A 394 7.59 -9.20 -13.32
N PHE A 395 8.25 -9.12 -14.47
CA PHE A 395 7.80 -9.66 -15.74
C PHE A 395 8.84 -10.65 -16.28
N VAL A 396 8.36 -11.64 -17.00
CA VAL A 396 9.22 -12.58 -17.74
C VAL A 396 9.32 -12.09 -19.18
N PRO A 397 10.52 -11.88 -19.74
CA PRO A 397 10.66 -11.46 -21.12
C PRO A 397 10.13 -12.53 -22.09
N ASN A 398 9.61 -12.10 -23.24
CA ASN A 398 9.21 -13.01 -24.30
C ASN A 398 10.44 -13.58 -25.01
N HIS A 399 11.49 -12.74 -25.20
CA HIS A 399 12.78 -13.12 -25.81
C HIS A 399 13.90 -12.37 -25.10
N GLY A 400 15.12 -12.83 -25.31
CA GLY A 400 16.35 -12.24 -24.75
C GLY A 400 16.76 -12.83 -23.41
N THR A 401 17.89 -12.37 -22.89
CA THR A 401 18.50 -12.86 -21.65
C THR A 401 18.86 -11.73 -20.72
N VAL A 402 18.77 -12.00 -19.43
CA VAL A 402 19.26 -11.11 -18.35
C VAL A 402 20.23 -11.93 -17.50
N LYS A 403 21.47 -11.48 -17.41
CA LYS A 403 22.51 -12.15 -16.61
C LYS A 403 23.02 -11.23 -15.51
N LEU A 404 23.16 -11.77 -14.32
CA LEU A 404 23.78 -11.14 -13.15
C LEU A 404 25.05 -11.93 -12.79
N ASN A 405 26.20 -11.30 -12.85
CA ASN A 405 27.50 -11.97 -12.65
C ASN A 405 27.68 -13.22 -13.53
N GLY A 406 27.22 -13.17 -14.77
CA GLY A 406 27.28 -14.28 -15.72
C GLY A 406 26.19 -15.34 -15.57
N GLU A 407 25.40 -15.33 -14.48
CA GLU A 407 24.29 -16.25 -14.27
C GLU A 407 22.98 -15.70 -14.84
N GLU A 408 22.23 -16.52 -15.54
CA GLU A 408 20.90 -16.16 -16.05
C GLU A 408 19.89 -16.01 -14.91
N ILE A 409 19.19 -14.88 -14.89
CA ILE A 409 18.18 -14.57 -13.87
C ILE A 409 16.76 -14.39 -14.44
N GLN A 410 16.58 -14.39 -15.76
CA GLN A 410 15.23 -14.30 -16.36
C GLN A 410 14.36 -15.49 -15.94
N GLY A 411 13.07 -15.22 -15.69
CA GLY A 411 12.12 -16.23 -15.23
C GLY A 411 12.20 -16.58 -13.75
N LEU A 412 13.20 -16.08 -13.02
CA LEU A 412 13.28 -16.19 -11.58
C LEU A 412 12.32 -15.19 -10.91
N THR A 413 11.85 -15.56 -9.73
CA THR A 413 11.02 -14.64 -8.92
C THR A 413 11.86 -13.50 -8.36
N PRO A 414 11.26 -12.31 -8.08
CA PRO A 414 11.98 -11.16 -7.50
C PRO A 414 12.77 -11.52 -6.23
N GLY A 415 12.22 -12.41 -5.39
CA GLY A 415 12.90 -12.88 -4.19
C GLY A 415 14.17 -13.70 -4.49
N GLN A 416 14.13 -14.56 -5.50
CA GLN A 416 15.29 -15.33 -5.93
C GLN A 416 16.39 -14.44 -6.55
N ILE A 417 15.97 -13.43 -7.32
CA ILE A 417 16.86 -12.43 -7.89
C ILE A 417 17.53 -11.59 -6.79
N CYS A 418 16.73 -11.14 -5.81
CA CYS A 418 17.27 -10.45 -4.64
C CYS A 418 18.30 -11.30 -3.90
N GLN A 419 18.02 -12.58 -3.68
CA GLN A 419 18.96 -13.51 -3.03
C GLN A 419 20.26 -13.73 -3.84
N ARG A 420 20.27 -13.44 -5.16
CA ARG A 420 21.49 -13.42 -6.00
C ARG A 420 22.24 -12.09 -5.99
N GLY A 421 21.71 -11.09 -5.29
CA GLY A 421 22.40 -9.82 -5.08
C GLY A 421 21.90 -8.66 -5.96
N LEU A 422 20.71 -8.70 -6.55
CA LEU A 422 20.12 -7.56 -7.21
C LEU A 422 19.02 -6.95 -6.34
N ALA A 423 19.20 -5.71 -5.88
CA ALA A 423 18.18 -4.98 -5.13
C ALA A 423 17.56 -3.86 -5.95
N ARG A 424 16.33 -3.49 -5.58
CA ARG A 424 15.59 -2.39 -6.22
C ARG A 424 14.96 -1.45 -5.20
N SER A 425 15.16 -0.13 -5.38
CA SER A 425 14.30 0.89 -4.80
C SER A 425 13.16 1.24 -5.79
N PHE A 426 12.02 1.69 -5.27
CA PHE A 426 10.82 1.91 -6.08
C PHE A 426 10.53 3.39 -6.28
N GLN A 427 9.88 3.76 -7.39
CA GLN A 427 9.43 5.12 -7.68
C GLN A 427 8.50 5.66 -6.57
N ILE A 428 7.48 4.88 -6.20
CA ILE A 428 6.65 5.15 -5.04
C ILE A 428 7.26 4.43 -3.84
N THR A 429 7.55 5.16 -2.75
CA THR A 429 8.13 4.57 -1.55
C THR A 429 7.30 3.39 -1.05
N ASN A 430 7.90 2.22 -1.05
CA ASN A 430 7.25 0.95 -0.76
C ASN A 430 7.77 0.37 0.57
N LEU A 431 7.34 1.00 1.69
CA LEU A 431 7.79 0.69 3.04
C LEU A 431 6.78 -0.20 3.78
N PHE A 432 7.20 -0.75 4.90
CA PHE A 432 6.34 -1.26 5.95
C PHE A 432 5.91 -0.07 6.83
N LYS A 433 4.84 0.63 6.43
CA LYS A 433 4.43 1.92 6.99
C LYS A 433 4.08 1.87 8.47
N GLY A 434 3.50 0.76 8.93
CA GLY A 434 3.13 0.53 10.32
C GLY A 434 4.25 0.01 11.21
N LEU A 435 5.47 -0.19 10.66
CA LEU A 435 6.65 -0.60 11.41
C LEU A 435 7.59 0.60 11.64
N SER A 436 8.39 0.53 12.71
CA SER A 436 9.40 1.55 12.97
C SER A 436 10.48 1.59 11.88
N ILE A 437 11.22 2.69 11.80
CA ILE A 437 12.36 2.83 10.88
C ILE A 437 13.36 1.71 11.13
N TYR A 438 13.67 1.45 12.40
CA TYR A 438 14.57 0.38 12.81
C TYR A 438 14.12 -0.98 12.28
N GLU A 439 12.83 -1.34 12.48
CA GLU A 439 12.28 -2.61 12.00
C GLU A 439 12.29 -2.74 10.48
N ASN A 440 12.03 -1.65 9.75
CA ASN A 440 12.11 -1.63 8.28
C ASN A 440 13.51 -2.03 7.79
N LEU A 441 14.57 -1.45 8.38
CA LEU A 441 15.95 -1.74 8.00
C LEU A 441 16.41 -3.12 8.51
N ARG A 442 16.08 -3.47 9.75
CA ARG A 442 16.42 -4.77 10.33
C ARG A 442 15.86 -5.94 9.52
N LEU A 443 14.62 -5.84 9.06
CA LEU A 443 13.99 -6.87 8.22
C LEU A 443 14.74 -7.09 6.91
N SER A 444 15.31 -6.05 6.30
CA SER A 444 16.09 -6.21 5.07
C SER A 444 17.40 -6.98 5.30
N LEU A 445 18.10 -6.70 6.40
CA LEU A 445 19.30 -7.41 6.80
C LEU A 445 19.01 -8.87 7.19
N GLN A 446 17.93 -9.07 7.94
CA GLN A 446 17.47 -10.41 8.33
C GLN A 446 17.15 -11.31 7.14
N ALA A 447 16.69 -10.75 6.00
CA ALA A 447 16.33 -11.52 4.81
C ALA A 447 17.50 -12.33 4.24
N ARG A 448 18.74 -11.87 4.43
CA ARG A 448 19.98 -12.52 4.01
C ARG A 448 20.59 -13.42 5.08
N HIS A 449 20.10 -13.34 6.30
CA HIS A 449 20.64 -14.12 7.42
C HIS A 449 20.06 -15.54 7.45
N ALA A 450 20.88 -16.53 7.87
CA ALA A 450 20.45 -17.94 7.96
C ALA A 450 19.27 -18.15 8.92
N SER A 451 19.11 -17.28 9.92
CA SER A 451 18.04 -17.34 10.90
C SER A 451 16.65 -16.91 10.40
N ARG A 452 16.50 -16.47 9.16
CA ARG A 452 15.24 -15.92 8.62
C ARG A 452 14.01 -16.80 8.84
N PHE A 453 14.17 -18.13 8.86
CA PHE A 453 13.11 -19.11 9.14
C PHE A 453 13.08 -19.58 10.60
N ASN A 454 13.93 -19.07 11.48
CA ASN A 454 13.93 -19.49 12.86
C ASN A 454 12.64 -19.05 13.56
N MET A 455 11.91 -20.03 14.12
CA MET A 455 10.63 -19.82 14.80
C MET A 455 10.75 -19.85 16.33
N TRP A 456 11.97 -20.12 16.86
CA TRP A 456 12.16 -20.42 18.27
C TRP A 456 12.99 -19.40 19.02
N LYS A 457 14.13 -18.98 18.43
CA LYS A 457 14.99 -17.98 19.06
C LYS A 457 14.35 -16.60 18.93
N ASP A 458 14.44 -15.80 19.98
CA ASP A 458 14.01 -14.40 19.97
C ASP A 458 14.89 -13.58 19.01
N ILE A 459 14.32 -12.59 18.34
CA ILE A 459 15.06 -11.73 17.41
C ILE A 459 16.21 -10.98 18.10
N ASP A 460 16.03 -10.59 19.37
CA ASP A 460 17.07 -9.92 20.18
C ASP A 460 18.31 -10.80 20.45
N SER A 461 18.24 -12.08 20.12
CA SER A 461 19.36 -13.02 20.28
C SER A 461 20.36 -13.00 19.12
N TYR A 462 20.22 -12.05 18.18
CA TYR A 462 21.07 -11.89 17.00
C TYR A 462 21.78 -10.52 17.01
N PRO A 463 22.81 -10.32 17.85
CA PRO A 463 23.48 -9.02 18.01
C PRO A 463 24.11 -8.50 16.71
N GLU A 464 24.50 -9.40 15.79
CA GLU A 464 25.07 -9.06 14.49
C GLU A 464 24.05 -8.26 13.64
N ILE A 465 22.78 -8.73 13.55
CA ILE A 465 21.73 -8.03 12.80
C ILE A 465 21.45 -6.65 13.40
N HIS A 466 21.48 -6.55 14.74
CA HIS A 466 21.28 -5.27 15.44
C HIS A 466 22.43 -4.30 15.18
N ALA A 467 23.69 -4.77 15.24
CA ALA A 467 24.87 -3.95 14.97
C ALA A 467 24.86 -3.43 13.52
N GLU A 468 24.62 -4.30 12.54
CA GLU A 468 24.49 -3.94 11.12
C GLU A 468 23.34 -2.94 10.90
N THR A 469 22.20 -3.10 11.59
CA THR A 469 21.07 -2.16 11.50
C THR A 469 21.44 -0.79 12.02
N ASP A 470 22.11 -0.72 13.17
CA ASP A 470 22.57 0.53 13.78
C ASP A 470 23.59 1.27 12.90
N GLU A 471 24.50 0.53 12.27
CA GLU A 471 25.49 1.10 11.36
C GLU A 471 24.83 1.64 10.08
N LEU A 472 23.86 0.90 9.50
CA LEU A 472 23.09 1.34 8.35
C LEU A 472 22.25 2.60 8.67
N MET A 473 21.67 2.66 9.87
CA MET A 473 20.92 3.85 10.33
C MET A 473 21.82 5.08 10.45
N ARG A 474 23.05 4.92 10.95
CA ARG A 474 24.03 6.02 11.04
C ARG A 474 24.42 6.49 9.63
N PHE A 475 24.74 5.58 8.73
CA PHE A 475 25.08 5.88 7.33
C PHE A 475 23.97 6.69 6.64
N LEU A 476 22.72 6.31 6.82
CA LEU A 476 21.58 7.01 6.25
C LEU A 476 21.21 8.29 7.03
N GLY A 477 21.83 8.55 8.19
CA GLY A 477 21.49 9.63 9.12
C GLY A 477 20.05 9.54 9.62
N LEU A 478 19.62 8.35 9.98
CA LEU A 478 18.32 8.05 10.57
C LEU A 478 18.43 7.68 12.06
N LYS A 479 19.62 7.69 12.64
CA LYS A 479 19.84 7.39 14.06
C LYS A 479 19.22 8.48 14.94
N GLY A 480 18.65 8.05 16.07
CA GLY A 480 17.94 8.93 17.02
C GLY A 480 16.42 9.03 16.74
N ILE A 481 15.94 8.50 15.59
CA ILE A 481 14.52 8.42 15.25
C ILE A 481 14.06 6.96 15.02
N ASP A 482 14.72 6.04 15.67
CA ASP A 482 14.65 4.58 15.51
C ASP A 482 13.21 4.04 15.64
N GLU A 483 12.46 4.52 16.62
CA GLU A 483 11.13 4.05 16.99
C GLU A 483 9.98 4.72 16.20
N ILE A 484 10.28 5.73 15.36
CA ILE A 484 9.26 6.41 14.58
C ILE A 484 8.76 5.45 13.49
N GLU A 485 7.44 5.37 13.32
CA GLU A 485 6.82 4.59 12.24
C GLU A 485 7.25 5.14 10.87
N GLY A 486 7.62 4.27 9.95
CA GLY A 486 8.06 4.66 8.61
C GLY A 486 7.04 5.52 7.87
N GLY A 487 5.75 5.29 8.09
CA GLY A 487 4.67 6.07 7.50
C GLY A 487 4.52 7.50 8.03
N ALA A 488 5.11 7.82 9.19
CA ALA A 488 5.06 9.15 9.81
C ALA A 488 6.18 10.11 9.31
N LEU A 489 7.14 9.59 8.53
CA LEU A 489 8.22 10.39 7.95
C LEU A 489 7.75 11.29 6.82
N SER A 490 8.48 12.41 6.59
CA SER A 490 8.39 13.17 5.35
C SER A 490 8.72 12.29 4.15
N TYR A 491 8.29 12.70 2.95
CA TYR A 491 8.58 11.93 1.73
C TYR A 491 10.07 11.66 1.55
N GLY A 492 10.95 12.65 1.79
CA GLY A 492 12.40 12.47 1.75
C GLY A 492 12.92 11.51 2.80
N GLY A 493 12.36 11.54 4.01
CA GLY A 493 12.67 10.56 5.06
C GLY A 493 12.29 9.14 4.64
N GLN A 494 11.10 8.96 4.07
CA GLN A 494 10.66 7.66 3.52
C GLN A 494 11.58 7.17 2.40
N ARG A 495 12.08 8.07 1.55
CA ARG A 495 13.02 7.74 0.47
C ARG A 495 14.34 7.20 1.00
N LEU A 496 14.88 7.80 2.07
CA LEU A 496 16.09 7.30 2.74
C LEU A 496 15.87 5.91 3.34
N VAL A 497 14.71 5.65 3.94
CA VAL A 497 14.38 4.31 4.46
C VAL A 497 14.25 3.30 3.31
N ASP A 498 13.62 3.66 2.18
CA ASP A 498 13.51 2.79 1.00
C ASP A 498 14.89 2.42 0.43
N LEU A 499 15.80 3.41 0.35
CA LEU A 499 17.20 3.18 -0.03
C LEU A 499 17.89 2.24 0.97
N GLY A 500 17.69 2.47 2.26
CA GLY A 500 18.26 1.62 3.31
C GLY A 500 17.76 0.17 3.25
N ILE A 501 16.47 -0.03 2.97
CA ILE A 501 15.90 -1.35 2.78
C ILE A 501 16.52 -2.05 1.56
N ALA A 502 16.77 -1.33 0.46
CA ALA A 502 17.43 -1.89 -0.71
C ALA A 502 18.89 -2.29 -0.40
N LEU A 503 19.65 -1.43 0.30
CA LEU A 503 21.01 -1.70 0.74
C LEU A 503 21.10 -2.85 1.75
N GLY A 504 20.15 -2.93 2.71
CA GLY A 504 20.13 -3.98 3.72
C GLY A 504 20.00 -5.40 3.14
N SER A 505 19.54 -5.54 1.90
CA SER A 505 19.56 -6.82 1.17
C SER A 505 20.96 -7.20 0.68
N LYS A 506 22.02 -6.42 1.00
CA LYS A 506 23.44 -6.62 0.63
C LYS A 506 23.60 -6.87 -0.88
N PRO A 507 23.25 -5.88 -1.74
CA PRO A 507 23.22 -6.08 -3.18
C PRO A 507 24.60 -6.05 -3.81
N HIS A 508 24.76 -6.78 -4.91
CA HIS A 508 25.87 -6.66 -5.87
C HIS A 508 25.54 -5.64 -6.98
N VAL A 509 24.25 -5.39 -7.23
CA VAL A 509 23.73 -4.39 -8.17
C VAL A 509 22.51 -3.71 -7.54
N LEU A 510 22.45 -2.39 -7.62
CA LEU A 510 21.33 -1.59 -7.12
C LEU A 510 20.58 -0.94 -8.28
N LEU A 511 19.29 -1.25 -8.40
CA LEU A 511 18.35 -0.58 -9.32
C LEU A 511 17.61 0.54 -8.59
N MET A 512 17.63 1.75 -9.13
CA MET A 512 16.99 2.92 -8.53
C MET A 512 16.01 3.56 -9.52
N ASP A 513 14.73 3.60 -9.16
CA ASP A 513 13.66 4.14 -10.01
C ASP A 513 13.25 5.53 -9.48
N GLU A 514 13.68 6.57 -10.19
CA GLU A 514 13.45 7.99 -9.87
C GLU A 514 13.74 8.37 -8.40
N PRO A 515 14.94 8.09 -7.87
CA PRO A 515 15.24 8.29 -6.46
C PRO A 515 15.23 9.77 -6.01
N LEU A 516 15.36 10.72 -6.95
CA LEU A 516 15.42 12.16 -6.70
C LEU A 516 14.08 12.87 -6.90
N ALA A 517 13.07 12.18 -7.47
CA ALA A 517 11.77 12.77 -7.77
C ALA A 517 11.02 13.18 -6.48
N GLY A 518 10.39 14.37 -6.51
CA GLY A 518 9.55 14.86 -5.39
C GLY A 518 10.31 15.31 -4.13
N LEU A 519 11.65 15.31 -4.14
CA LEU A 519 12.48 15.74 -3.02
C LEU A 519 12.72 17.26 -3.00
N ALA A 520 12.78 17.84 -1.80
CA ALA A 520 13.27 19.21 -1.60
C ALA A 520 14.76 19.31 -1.99
N ALA A 521 15.25 20.50 -2.34
CA ALA A 521 16.61 20.71 -2.83
C ALA A 521 17.69 20.13 -1.90
N ALA A 522 17.59 20.37 -0.59
CA ALA A 522 18.56 19.85 0.38
C ALA A 522 18.52 18.31 0.53
N GLU A 523 17.31 17.73 0.51
CA GLU A 523 17.13 16.26 0.58
C GLU A 523 17.67 15.59 -0.69
N ARG A 524 17.43 16.20 -1.84
CA ARG A 524 17.90 15.75 -3.16
C ARG A 524 19.42 15.72 -3.24
N GLU A 525 20.07 16.79 -2.80
CA GLU A 525 21.53 16.89 -2.75
C GLU A 525 22.13 15.78 -1.85
N ARG A 526 21.49 15.52 -0.72
CA ARG A 526 21.90 14.46 0.20
C ARG A 526 21.78 13.07 -0.42
N VAL A 527 20.64 12.76 -1.04
CA VAL A 527 20.43 11.46 -1.71
C VAL A 527 21.43 11.29 -2.84
N SER A 528 21.70 12.33 -3.64
CA SER A 528 22.70 12.29 -4.72
C SER A 528 24.12 11.98 -4.18
N ARG A 529 24.51 12.57 -3.04
CA ARG A 529 25.81 12.25 -2.39
C ARG A 529 25.87 10.80 -1.93
N LEU A 530 24.78 10.29 -1.29
CA LEU A 530 24.71 8.90 -0.87
C LEU A 530 24.81 7.93 -2.06
N VAL A 531 24.14 8.23 -3.17
CA VAL A 531 24.21 7.40 -4.40
C VAL A 531 25.64 7.33 -4.92
N LYS A 532 26.40 8.45 -4.92
CA LYS A 532 27.81 8.46 -5.33
C LYS A 532 28.67 7.57 -4.43
N ILE A 533 28.54 7.70 -3.10
CA ILE A 533 29.29 6.86 -2.13
C ILE A 533 28.97 5.37 -2.31
N ILE A 534 27.70 5.04 -2.55
CA ILE A 534 27.25 3.67 -2.79
C ILE A 534 27.87 3.12 -4.08
N ALA A 535 27.89 3.91 -5.15
CA ALA A 535 28.33 3.50 -6.47
C ALA A 535 29.84 3.21 -6.53
N GLU A 536 30.65 3.74 -5.61
CA GLU A 536 32.08 3.39 -5.49
C GLU A 536 32.30 1.89 -5.26
N ASN A 537 31.33 1.20 -4.65
CA ASN A 537 31.42 -0.22 -4.30
C ASN A 537 30.33 -1.09 -4.93
N ILE A 538 29.13 -0.52 -5.18
CA ILE A 538 27.96 -1.23 -5.70
C ILE A 538 27.53 -0.53 -6.99
N PRO A 539 27.63 -1.16 -8.17
CA PRO A 539 27.16 -0.58 -9.42
C PRO A 539 25.66 -0.26 -9.36
N VAL A 540 25.31 0.91 -9.89
CA VAL A 540 23.95 1.47 -9.81
C VAL A 540 23.38 1.67 -11.21
N LEU A 541 22.23 1.05 -11.50
CA LEU A 541 21.43 1.39 -12.66
C LEU A 541 20.28 2.29 -12.20
N ILE A 542 20.23 3.53 -12.71
CA ILE A 542 19.29 4.57 -12.27
C ILE A 542 18.38 5.01 -13.40
N VAL A 543 17.07 5.11 -13.14
CA VAL A 543 16.10 5.80 -14.01
C VAL A 543 15.81 7.16 -13.41
N GLU A 544 15.92 8.21 -14.22
CA GLU A 544 15.57 9.58 -13.81
C GLU A 544 14.97 10.39 -14.95
N HIS A 545 14.25 11.46 -14.60
CA HIS A 545 13.66 12.39 -15.55
C HIS A 545 14.47 13.69 -15.68
N ASP A 546 15.21 14.08 -14.64
CA ASP A 546 16.07 15.27 -14.62
C ASP A 546 17.42 14.93 -15.30
N ILE A 547 17.44 15.10 -16.63
CA ILE A 547 18.53 14.66 -17.48
C ILE A 547 19.84 15.38 -17.13
N ASP A 548 19.80 16.70 -16.97
CA ASP A 548 21.00 17.49 -16.74
C ASP A 548 21.75 17.07 -15.48
N ARG A 549 20.98 16.68 -14.46
CA ARG A 549 21.53 16.20 -13.21
C ARG A 549 22.10 14.80 -13.33
N VAL A 550 21.35 13.89 -13.92
CA VAL A 550 21.78 12.49 -14.08
C VAL A 550 23.02 12.40 -14.94
N LEU A 551 23.05 13.15 -16.05
CA LEU A 551 24.24 13.28 -16.88
C LEU A 551 25.43 13.91 -16.15
N GLY A 552 25.20 14.67 -15.07
CA GLY A 552 26.23 15.28 -14.23
C GLY A 552 26.93 14.32 -13.25
N PHE A 553 26.41 13.12 -13.01
CA PHE A 553 27.02 12.16 -12.09
C PHE A 553 27.07 10.71 -12.59
N SER A 554 26.46 10.38 -13.72
CA SER A 554 26.56 9.05 -14.35
C SER A 554 27.82 8.93 -15.23
N GLN A 555 28.35 7.74 -15.36
CA GLN A 555 29.47 7.40 -16.23
C GLN A 555 29.00 6.87 -17.59
N GLN A 556 27.87 6.17 -17.61
CA GLN A 556 27.23 5.63 -18.81
C GLN A 556 25.76 5.99 -18.85
N VAL A 557 25.23 6.13 -20.07
CA VAL A 557 23.83 6.48 -20.32
C VAL A 557 23.27 5.61 -21.43
N THR A 558 22.10 5.03 -21.20
CA THR A 558 21.29 4.42 -22.24
C THR A 558 20.00 5.23 -22.42
N VAL A 559 19.75 5.68 -23.64
CA VAL A 559 18.56 6.44 -24.01
C VAL A 559 17.55 5.50 -24.65
N MET A 560 16.35 5.41 -24.10
CA MET A 560 15.23 4.65 -24.66
C MET A 560 14.19 5.55 -25.31
N ASN A 561 13.64 5.11 -26.41
CA ASN A 561 12.49 5.72 -27.07
C ASN A 561 11.56 4.65 -27.65
N GLN A 562 10.26 4.76 -27.38
CA GLN A 562 9.22 3.85 -27.91
C GLN A 562 9.57 2.35 -27.76
N GLY A 563 10.07 1.97 -26.61
CA GLY A 563 10.45 0.60 -26.27
C GLY A 563 11.82 0.14 -26.76
N SER A 564 12.52 0.90 -27.59
CA SER A 564 13.84 0.57 -28.16
C SER A 564 14.95 1.42 -27.55
N VAL A 565 16.17 0.89 -27.52
CA VAL A 565 17.38 1.66 -27.22
C VAL A 565 17.73 2.51 -28.42
N LEU A 566 17.78 3.83 -28.21
CA LEU A 566 18.15 4.80 -29.23
C LEU A 566 19.67 4.94 -29.34
N MET A 567 20.32 5.05 -28.18
CA MET A 567 21.79 5.10 -28.07
C MET A 567 22.22 4.64 -26.68
N SER A 568 23.48 4.17 -26.59
CA SER A 568 24.17 3.90 -25.34
C SER A 568 25.60 4.44 -25.45
N GLY A 569 26.08 5.16 -24.44
CA GLY A 569 27.38 5.80 -24.45
C GLY A 569 27.62 6.70 -23.25
N THR A 570 28.60 7.59 -23.34
CA THR A 570 28.92 8.56 -22.29
C THR A 570 27.88 9.68 -22.21
N PRO A 571 27.76 10.39 -21.06
CA PRO A 571 26.88 11.56 -20.91
C PRO A 571 27.10 12.63 -21.99
N ASP A 572 28.37 12.89 -22.38
CA ASP A 572 28.70 13.88 -23.40
C ASP A 572 28.24 13.44 -24.79
N GLN A 573 28.35 12.15 -25.11
CA GLN A 573 27.79 11.60 -26.35
C GLN A 573 26.28 11.72 -26.38
N ALA A 574 25.58 11.48 -25.26
CA ALA A 574 24.15 11.62 -25.17
C ALA A 574 23.69 13.09 -25.33
N ARG A 575 24.44 14.06 -24.79
CA ARG A 575 24.16 15.50 -24.99
C ARG A 575 24.39 15.96 -26.43
N ALA A 576 25.36 15.39 -27.11
CA ALA A 576 25.71 15.77 -28.48
C ALA A 576 24.83 15.10 -29.55
N ASP A 577 24.15 14.00 -29.24
CA ASP A 577 23.29 13.27 -30.19
C ASP A 577 22.01 14.08 -30.49
N GLN A 578 21.88 14.51 -31.74
CA GLN A 578 20.75 15.29 -32.21
C GLN A 578 19.41 14.59 -32.00
N ARG A 579 19.34 13.27 -32.17
CA ARG A 579 18.13 12.47 -31.95
C ARG A 579 17.68 12.50 -30.46
N VAL A 580 18.66 12.52 -29.54
CA VAL A 580 18.41 12.65 -28.10
C VAL A 580 17.86 14.06 -27.81
N GLN A 581 18.49 15.09 -28.35
CA GLN A 581 18.02 16.48 -28.21
C GLN A 581 16.60 16.66 -28.74
N GLU A 582 16.28 16.13 -29.91
CA GLU A 582 14.94 16.20 -30.51
C GLU A 582 13.85 15.53 -29.65
N ILE A 583 14.18 14.43 -28.96
CA ILE A 583 13.23 13.72 -28.08
C ILE A 583 12.91 14.53 -26.82
N TYR A 584 13.87 15.32 -26.33
CA TYR A 584 13.73 16.03 -25.04
C TYR A 584 13.39 17.51 -25.19
N THR A 585 13.91 18.20 -26.20
CA THR A 585 13.61 19.61 -26.44
C THR A 585 12.34 19.80 -27.26
N GLY A 586 11.88 18.76 -27.97
CA GLY A 586 10.84 18.90 -28.98
C GLY A 586 11.31 19.83 -30.10
N THR A 587 10.79 19.70 -31.30
CA THR A 587 10.97 20.68 -32.35
C THR A 587 10.21 21.96 -31.97
N GLY A 588 10.86 22.93 -31.29
CA GLY A 588 10.38 24.27 -30.99
C GLY A 588 8.99 24.40 -30.35
N THR A 589 8.79 25.38 -29.49
CA THR A 589 7.45 25.83 -29.08
C THR A 589 6.62 26.10 -30.33
N PRO A 590 5.41 25.52 -30.49
CA PRO A 590 4.55 25.83 -31.64
C PRO A 590 4.31 27.33 -31.70
N PRO A 591 4.30 27.95 -32.89
CA PRO A 591 3.94 29.34 -32.99
C PRO A 591 2.51 29.55 -32.51
N VAL A 592 2.31 30.42 -31.54
CA VAL A 592 0.99 30.76 -31.02
C VAL A 592 0.25 31.54 -32.11
N THR A 593 -0.74 30.91 -32.73
CA THR A 593 -1.50 31.52 -33.84
C THR A 593 -2.74 32.30 -33.40
N GLY A 594 -3.08 32.30 -32.09
CA GLY A 594 -4.36 32.74 -31.59
C GLY A 594 -4.39 33.89 -30.60
N ARG A 595 -3.26 34.55 -30.28
CA ARG A 595 -3.31 35.77 -29.45
C ARG A 595 -4.07 36.86 -30.19
N VAL A 596 -5.34 37.08 -29.83
CA VAL A 596 -6.07 38.28 -30.21
C VAL A 596 -5.52 39.42 -29.36
N ALA A 597 -4.58 40.21 -29.91
CA ALA A 597 -4.17 41.48 -29.36
C ALA A 597 -5.36 42.44 -29.47
N GLY A 598 -6.10 42.61 -28.41
CA GLY A 598 -7.23 43.50 -28.29
C GLY A 598 -7.99 43.27 -26.99
N ASP A 599 -7.97 44.27 -26.10
CA ASP A 599 -8.89 44.56 -25.01
C ASP A 599 -9.36 43.41 -24.12
N ALA A 600 -8.37 42.70 -23.50
CA ALA A 600 -8.67 41.75 -22.43
C ALA A 600 -9.35 42.44 -21.22
N GLN A 601 -9.27 43.78 -21.11
CA GLN A 601 -9.86 44.55 -20.03
C GLN A 601 -11.36 44.79 -20.17
N GLU A 602 -11.96 44.64 -21.37
CA GLU A 602 -13.39 44.85 -21.62
C GLU A 602 -14.25 43.57 -21.53
N ARG A 603 -13.64 42.39 -21.38
CA ARG A 603 -14.41 41.14 -21.32
C ARG A 603 -15.08 40.96 -19.96
N PRO A 604 -16.30 40.39 -19.90
CA PRO A 604 -17.02 40.19 -18.65
C PRO A 604 -16.27 39.22 -17.73
N GLN A 605 -16.31 39.50 -16.43
CA GLN A 605 -15.73 38.65 -15.39
C GLN A 605 -16.53 37.34 -15.25
N LEU A 606 -15.89 36.19 -15.48
CA LEU A 606 -16.49 34.88 -15.37
C LEU A 606 -16.34 34.28 -13.98
N LEU A 607 -15.13 34.39 -13.41
CA LEU A 607 -14.78 33.84 -12.09
C LEU A 607 -14.05 34.91 -11.28
N ALA A 608 -14.34 34.95 -9.96
CA ALA A 608 -13.62 35.79 -9.01
C ALA A 608 -13.45 35.07 -7.69
N PHE A 609 -12.23 35.09 -7.13
CA PHE A 609 -11.90 34.77 -5.76
C PHE A 609 -11.69 36.08 -4.98
N ASP A 610 -12.35 36.19 -3.84
CA ASP A 610 -12.25 37.36 -2.97
C ASP A 610 -11.82 36.89 -1.57
N LYS A 611 -10.54 37.10 -1.25
CA LYS A 611 -9.89 36.78 0.04
C LYS A 611 -10.24 35.38 0.55
N VAL A 612 -10.05 34.37 -0.29
CA VAL A 612 -10.40 32.98 0.03
C VAL A 612 -9.32 32.38 0.93
N ASN A 613 -9.77 31.82 2.08
CA ASN A 613 -8.95 31.08 3.02
C ASN A 613 -9.37 29.62 3.09
N ALA A 614 -8.40 28.70 3.05
CA ALA A 614 -8.66 27.29 3.14
C ALA A 614 -7.61 26.55 3.99
N PHE A 615 -8.07 25.49 4.70
CA PHE A 615 -7.24 24.75 5.66
C PHE A 615 -7.34 23.24 5.40
N TYR A 616 -6.23 22.54 5.68
CA TYR A 616 -6.21 21.09 5.92
C TYR A 616 -5.93 20.84 7.39
N GLY A 617 -6.96 20.50 8.15
CA GLY A 617 -6.87 20.41 9.61
C GLY A 617 -6.44 21.74 10.24
N LYS A 618 -5.24 21.80 10.82
CA LYS A 618 -4.67 23.03 11.41
C LYS A 618 -3.77 23.83 10.45
N SER A 619 -3.47 23.29 9.28
CA SER A 619 -2.56 23.91 8.32
C SER A 619 -3.32 24.88 7.42
N HIS A 620 -2.97 26.17 7.48
CA HIS A 620 -3.50 27.22 6.61
C HIS A 620 -2.79 27.14 5.24
N ILE A 621 -3.52 26.83 4.18
CA ILE A 621 -2.93 26.59 2.86
C ILE A 621 -3.25 27.70 1.87
N LEU A 622 -4.49 28.22 1.87
CA LEU A 622 -4.83 29.43 1.11
C LEU A 622 -5.00 30.60 2.06
N ASN A 623 -4.31 31.69 1.78
CA ASN A 623 -4.25 32.85 2.63
C ASN A 623 -4.69 34.08 1.82
N ASP A 624 -5.91 34.55 2.05
CA ASP A 624 -6.54 35.69 1.36
C ASP A 624 -6.36 35.65 -0.17
N ALA A 625 -6.47 34.44 -0.74
CA ALA A 625 -6.27 34.24 -2.18
C ALA A 625 -7.31 35.04 -2.98
N THR A 626 -6.82 35.94 -3.83
CA THR A 626 -7.64 36.85 -4.65
C THR A 626 -7.18 36.74 -6.10
N LEU A 627 -8.10 36.37 -7.00
CA LEU A 627 -7.84 36.30 -8.46
C LEU A 627 -9.14 36.39 -9.24
N GLU A 628 -9.03 36.71 -10.52
CA GLU A 628 -10.18 36.75 -11.42
C GLU A 628 -9.86 36.13 -12.78
N VAL A 629 -10.87 35.56 -13.42
CA VAL A 629 -10.80 35.00 -14.77
C VAL A 629 -11.93 35.60 -15.60
N ARG A 630 -11.62 36.02 -16.83
CA ARG A 630 -12.57 36.63 -17.78
C ARG A 630 -13.02 35.59 -18.81
N GLU A 631 -14.13 35.90 -19.50
CA GLU A 631 -14.61 35.06 -20.59
C GLU A 631 -13.63 34.95 -21.74
N GLY A 632 -13.38 33.70 -22.23
CA GLY A 632 -12.46 33.44 -23.34
C GLY A 632 -10.98 33.70 -23.01
N GLU A 633 -10.61 33.72 -21.73
CA GLU A 633 -9.22 33.91 -21.24
C GLU A 633 -8.58 32.60 -20.86
N ILE A 634 -7.31 32.42 -21.17
CA ILE A 634 -6.46 31.37 -20.63
C ILE A 634 -5.58 31.95 -19.52
N VAL A 635 -5.80 31.51 -18.30
CA VAL A 635 -5.07 31.96 -17.11
C VAL A 635 -4.14 30.87 -16.62
N ALA A 636 -2.86 31.20 -16.41
CA ALA A 636 -1.89 30.30 -15.79
C ALA A 636 -1.78 30.58 -14.28
N LEU A 637 -1.88 29.51 -13.48
CA LEU A 637 -1.57 29.52 -12.05
C LEU A 637 -0.16 28.98 -11.84
N LEU A 638 0.77 29.85 -11.47
CA LEU A 638 2.18 29.52 -11.26
C LEU A 638 2.54 29.55 -9.78
N GLY A 639 3.66 28.93 -9.42
CA GLY A 639 4.17 28.87 -8.05
C GLY A 639 4.88 27.56 -7.75
N ARG A 640 5.68 27.56 -6.69
CA ARG A 640 6.42 26.37 -6.24
C ARG A 640 5.49 25.24 -5.77
N ASN A 641 6.03 24.02 -5.67
CA ASN A 641 5.30 22.91 -5.04
C ASN A 641 4.95 23.27 -3.59
N GLY A 642 3.68 23.05 -3.23
CA GLY A 642 3.16 23.46 -1.92
C GLY A 642 2.68 24.92 -1.83
N ALA A 643 2.74 25.73 -2.91
CA ALA A 643 2.23 27.12 -2.92
C ALA A 643 0.70 27.24 -2.80
N GLY A 644 -0.05 26.15 -2.95
CA GLY A 644 -1.52 26.16 -2.84
C GLY A 644 -2.29 26.04 -4.15
N LYS A 645 -1.64 25.85 -5.31
CA LYS A 645 -2.27 25.78 -6.64
C LYS A 645 -3.41 24.75 -6.72
N SER A 646 -3.12 23.47 -6.46
CA SER A 646 -4.15 22.41 -6.49
C SER A 646 -5.19 22.57 -5.38
N THR A 647 -4.83 23.21 -4.25
CA THR A 647 -5.79 23.56 -3.19
C THR A 647 -6.78 24.62 -3.66
N LEU A 648 -6.34 25.61 -4.44
CA LEU A 648 -7.20 26.62 -5.05
C LEU A 648 -8.19 25.96 -6.04
N LEU A 649 -7.71 25.04 -6.91
CA LEU A 649 -8.60 24.29 -7.81
C LEU A 649 -9.60 23.42 -7.04
N LYS A 650 -9.18 22.78 -5.94
CA LYS A 650 -10.08 21.98 -5.08
C LYS A 650 -11.12 22.84 -4.36
N ALA A 651 -10.76 24.06 -3.95
CA ALA A 651 -11.72 25.01 -3.36
C ALA A 651 -12.76 25.45 -4.41
N LEU A 652 -12.31 25.75 -5.64
CA LEU A 652 -13.18 26.12 -6.76
C LEU A 652 -14.14 24.98 -7.15
N THR A 653 -13.68 23.75 -7.14
CA THR A 653 -14.46 22.55 -7.53
C THR A 653 -15.32 21.98 -6.40
N GLY A 654 -15.35 22.59 -5.20
CA GLY A 654 -16.13 22.12 -4.06
C GLY A 654 -15.58 20.84 -3.38
N LEU A 655 -14.38 20.38 -3.77
CA LEU A 655 -13.69 19.26 -3.13
C LEU A 655 -13.05 19.68 -1.79
N LEU A 656 -12.84 20.97 -1.58
CA LEU A 656 -12.41 21.55 -0.33
C LEU A 656 -13.29 22.79 -0.04
N LYS A 657 -13.94 22.78 1.15
CA LYS A 657 -14.77 23.93 1.54
C LYS A 657 -13.88 25.06 2.07
N PRO A 658 -13.99 26.29 1.50
CA PRO A 658 -13.31 27.45 2.06
C PRO A 658 -13.74 27.75 3.49
N ALA A 659 -12.83 28.21 4.31
CA ALA A 659 -13.14 28.63 5.69
C ALA A 659 -13.68 30.06 5.74
N SER A 660 -13.22 30.92 4.82
CA SER A 660 -13.70 32.30 4.66
C SER A 660 -13.41 32.81 3.23
N GLY A 661 -13.95 33.96 2.88
CA GLY A 661 -13.89 34.55 1.55
C GLY A 661 -15.04 34.12 0.66
N ALA A 662 -15.10 34.63 -0.57
CA ALA A 662 -16.15 34.32 -1.54
C ALA A 662 -15.55 33.83 -2.87
N ILE A 663 -16.22 32.87 -3.51
CA ILE A 663 -15.90 32.42 -4.86
C ILE A 663 -17.12 32.69 -5.72
N ARG A 664 -17.01 33.63 -6.64
CA ARG A 664 -18.13 34.04 -7.51
C ARG A 664 -17.92 33.51 -8.92
N TYR A 665 -18.90 32.80 -9.44
CA TYR A 665 -18.97 32.33 -10.83
C TYR A 665 -20.21 32.92 -11.53
N ASN A 666 -20.03 33.61 -12.62
CA ASN A 666 -21.10 34.41 -13.28
C ASN A 666 -21.86 35.30 -12.26
N GLY A 667 -21.14 35.94 -11.34
CA GLY A 667 -21.72 36.82 -10.32
C GLY A 667 -22.40 36.10 -9.14
N LYS A 668 -22.59 34.77 -9.19
CA LYS A 668 -23.16 33.97 -8.12
C LYS A 668 -22.09 33.43 -7.22
N ASP A 669 -22.29 33.48 -5.89
CA ASP A 669 -21.39 32.86 -4.94
C ASP A 669 -21.57 31.31 -4.97
N ILE A 670 -20.47 30.60 -5.20
CA ILE A 670 -20.40 29.14 -5.25
C ILE A 670 -19.58 28.57 -4.10
N ALA A 671 -19.08 29.39 -3.17
CA ALA A 671 -18.29 28.96 -2.04
C ALA A 671 -19.08 27.99 -1.18
N GLY A 672 -18.58 26.78 -1.00
CA GLY A 672 -19.20 25.73 -0.19
C GLY A 672 -20.31 24.93 -0.85
N LEU A 673 -20.61 25.15 -2.15
CA LEU A 673 -21.44 24.24 -2.94
C LEU A 673 -20.75 22.87 -3.08
N SER A 674 -21.56 21.81 -3.30
CA SER A 674 -21.02 20.50 -3.55
C SER A 674 -20.36 20.38 -4.94
N ALA A 675 -19.37 19.49 -5.09
CA ALA A 675 -18.69 19.31 -6.38
C ALA A 675 -19.65 18.95 -7.54
N PRO A 676 -20.70 18.11 -7.35
CA PRO A 676 -21.70 17.88 -8.40
C PRO A 676 -22.47 19.14 -8.80
N ASP A 677 -22.80 20.01 -7.84
CA ASP A 677 -23.56 21.24 -8.13
C ASP A 677 -22.69 22.25 -8.90
N ILE A 678 -21.40 22.37 -8.54
CA ILE A 678 -20.43 23.20 -9.27
C ILE A 678 -20.22 22.69 -10.70
N ALA A 679 -20.11 21.37 -10.87
CA ALA A 679 -20.00 20.77 -12.21
C ALA A 679 -21.21 21.09 -13.09
N ARG A 680 -22.43 21.13 -12.51
CA ARG A 680 -23.69 21.50 -13.24
C ARG A 680 -23.74 22.95 -13.68
N LEU A 681 -22.98 23.82 -13.02
CA LEU A 681 -22.88 25.24 -13.43
C LEU A 681 -22.03 25.44 -14.69
N GLY A 682 -21.39 24.37 -15.22
CA GLY A 682 -20.57 24.44 -16.43
C GLY A 682 -19.08 24.62 -16.16
N ILE A 683 -18.58 24.19 -15.00
CA ILE A 683 -17.17 24.13 -14.67
C ILE A 683 -16.67 22.69 -14.92
N GLY A 684 -15.74 22.52 -15.87
CA GLY A 684 -15.05 21.25 -16.15
C GLY A 684 -13.74 21.17 -15.40
N TYR A 685 -13.38 20.00 -14.85
CA TYR A 685 -12.13 19.82 -14.14
C TYR A 685 -11.41 18.54 -14.58
N VAL A 686 -10.15 18.69 -14.95
CA VAL A 686 -9.20 17.61 -15.21
C VAL A 686 -8.17 17.61 -14.08
N PRO A 687 -8.26 16.65 -13.15
CA PRO A 687 -7.33 16.55 -12.04
C PRO A 687 -5.97 15.98 -12.48
N GLN A 688 -4.92 16.25 -11.71
CA GLN A 688 -3.66 15.54 -11.82
C GLN A 688 -3.91 14.03 -11.79
N GLY A 689 -3.28 13.25 -12.65
CA GLY A 689 -3.51 11.81 -12.79
C GLY A 689 -4.79 11.43 -13.56
N ARG A 690 -5.41 12.39 -14.29
CA ARG A 690 -6.51 12.20 -15.30
C ARG A 690 -7.87 11.82 -14.70
N GLY A 691 -7.92 11.03 -13.63
CA GLY A 691 -9.14 10.62 -12.95
C GLY A 691 -10.14 9.85 -13.83
N LEU A 692 -9.68 9.06 -14.80
CA LEU A 692 -10.53 8.25 -15.67
C LEU A 692 -11.13 7.04 -14.95
N PHE A 693 -12.27 6.58 -15.44
CA PHE A 693 -12.87 5.31 -15.06
C PHE A 693 -12.24 4.21 -15.93
N ALA A 694 -11.21 3.57 -15.41
CA ALA A 694 -10.30 2.67 -16.13
C ALA A 694 -11.02 1.51 -16.85
N GLY A 695 -11.93 0.83 -16.16
CA GLY A 695 -12.71 -0.29 -16.73
C GLY A 695 -13.82 0.10 -17.72
N MET A 696 -14.04 1.40 -17.95
CA MET A 696 -15.05 1.90 -18.89
C MET A 696 -14.42 2.30 -20.22
N THR A 697 -15.19 2.14 -21.30
CA THR A 697 -14.79 2.59 -22.64
C THR A 697 -14.67 4.11 -22.75
N VAL A 698 -14.03 4.61 -23.81
CA VAL A 698 -13.97 6.05 -24.11
C VAL A 698 -15.39 6.62 -24.22
N ALA A 699 -16.30 6.01 -24.96
CA ALA A 699 -17.68 6.47 -25.12
C ALA A 699 -18.43 6.55 -23.79
N GLU A 700 -18.26 5.57 -22.90
CA GLU A 700 -18.86 5.57 -21.56
C GLU A 700 -18.27 6.66 -20.68
N ASN A 701 -16.95 6.90 -20.71
CA ASN A 701 -16.32 8.00 -20.01
C ASN A 701 -16.86 9.36 -20.46
N LEU A 702 -17.05 9.58 -21.78
CA LEU A 702 -17.64 10.82 -22.35
C LEU A 702 -19.10 10.98 -21.93
N SER A 703 -19.89 9.90 -21.95
CA SER A 703 -21.29 9.95 -21.57
C SER A 703 -21.49 10.30 -20.08
N LEU A 704 -20.59 9.85 -19.18
CA LEU A 704 -20.62 10.27 -17.78
C LEU A 704 -20.46 11.79 -17.62
N GLY A 705 -19.62 12.43 -18.42
CA GLY A 705 -19.48 13.90 -18.44
C GLY A 705 -20.78 14.60 -18.80
N ARG A 706 -21.54 14.05 -19.75
CA ARG A 706 -22.85 14.57 -20.19
C ARG A 706 -23.96 14.36 -19.16
N LEU A 707 -24.01 13.20 -18.51
CA LEU A 707 -25.01 12.88 -17.47
C LEU A 707 -24.96 13.85 -16.28
N ALA A 708 -23.77 14.33 -15.95
CA ALA A 708 -23.59 15.29 -14.86
C ALA A 708 -24.15 16.69 -15.17
N ARG A 709 -24.38 17.03 -16.43
CA ARG A 709 -24.72 18.38 -16.89
C ARG A 709 -25.94 18.36 -17.82
N LYS A 710 -26.96 19.17 -17.50
CA LYS A 710 -28.12 19.33 -18.38
C LYS A 710 -27.69 19.98 -19.70
N THR A 711 -28.16 19.42 -20.81
CA THR A 711 -28.04 19.99 -22.17
C THR A 711 -29.11 21.05 -22.45
N ASP A 712 -29.39 21.94 -21.52
CA ASP A 712 -30.31 23.02 -21.77
C ASP A 712 -29.65 24.07 -22.68
N SER A 713 -30.12 24.10 -23.92
CA SER A 713 -29.61 24.94 -24.99
C SER A 713 -29.86 26.47 -24.81
N SER A 714 -30.40 26.89 -23.68
CA SER A 714 -30.76 28.29 -23.46
C SER A 714 -29.63 29.21 -22.97
N ASN A 715 -28.48 28.66 -22.53
CA ASN A 715 -27.42 29.47 -21.91
C ASN A 715 -25.97 29.01 -22.18
N GLY A 716 -25.63 28.55 -23.38
CA GLY A 716 -24.21 28.28 -23.64
C GLY A 716 -23.91 27.27 -24.74
N ILE A 717 -22.63 27.15 -25.07
CA ILE A 717 -22.10 26.23 -26.09
C ILE A 717 -22.24 24.79 -25.61
N ALA A 718 -23.19 24.04 -26.19
CA ALA A 718 -23.33 22.61 -25.91
C ALA A 718 -22.16 21.84 -26.58
N TRP A 719 -21.33 21.20 -25.77
CA TRP A 719 -20.27 20.30 -26.22
C TRP A 719 -20.84 18.92 -26.56
N SER A 720 -21.32 18.79 -27.84
CA SER A 720 -21.77 17.50 -28.37
C SER A 720 -20.58 16.55 -28.54
N GLU A 721 -20.85 15.24 -28.63
CA GLU A 721 -19.80 14.24 -28.89
C GLU A 721 -19.12 14.50 -30.23
N GLU A 722 -19.86 14.84 -31.27
CA GLU A 722 -19.30 15.19 -32.58
C GLU A 722 -18.32 16.38 -32.51
N LYS A 723 -18.70 17.41 -31.74
CA LYS A 723 -17.84 18.59 -31.56
C LYS A 723 -16.58 18.22 -30.77
N ILE A 724 -16.67 17.40 -29.74
CA ILE A 724 -15.53 16.91 -28.96
C ILE A 724 -14.60 16.07 -29.85
N LEU A 725 -15.17 15.14 -30.64
CA LEU A 725 -14.38 14.29 -31.54
C LEU A 725 -13.76 15.09 -32.73
N HIS A 726 -14.27 16.27 -33.01
CA HIS A 726 -13.62 17.21 -33.97
C HIS A 726 -12.29 17.73 -33.41
N TYR A 727 -12.27 18.09 -32.11
CA TYR A 727 -11.04 18.52 -31.42
C TYR A 727 -10.08 17.37 -31.12
N PHE A 728 -10.61 16.15 -30.90
CA PHE A 728 -9.85 14.97 -30.55
C PHE A 728 -10.10 13.81 -31.53
N PRO A 729 -9.69 13.91 -32.79
CA PRO A 729 -10.03 12.93 -33.83
C PRO A 729 -9.52 11.52 -33.56
N ARG A 730 -8.40 11.38 -32.86
CA ARG A 730 -7.86 10.06 -32.46
C ARG A 730 -8.83 9.28 -31.56
N LEU A 731 -9.67 9.92 -30.78
CA LEU A 731 -10.64 9.26 -29.91
C LEU A 731 -11.74 8.56 -30.68
N LYS A 732 -12.04 9.00 -31.91
CA LYS A 732 -13.08 8.40 -32.75
C LYS A 732 -12.81 6.92 -33.06
N GLU A 733 -11.55 6.54 -33.26
CA GLU A 733 -11.16 5.16 -33.53
C GLU A 733 -11.11 4.31 -32.25
N ARG A 734 -11.11 4.95 -31.08
CA ARG A 734 -10.96 4.34 -29.76
C ARG A 734 -12.23 4.33 -28.92
N LEU A 735 -13.38 4.73 -29.45
CA LEU A 735 -14.63 4.89 -28.69
C LEU A 735 -15.03 3.67 -27.87
N HIS A 736 -14.78 2.47 -28.40
CA HIS A 736 -15.12 1.20 -27.73
C HIS A 736 -13.95 0.57 -26.97
N THR A 737 -12.80 1.25 -26.89
CA THR A 737 -11.64 0.77 -26.15
C THR A 737 -11.77 1.17 -24.68
N PRO A 738 -11.56 0.25 -23.69
CA PRO A 738 -11.49 0.61 -22.28
C PRO A 738 -10.32 1.57 -22.01
N ALA A 739 -10.54 2.52 -21.10
CA ALA A 739 -9.60 3.60 -20.88
C ALA A 739 -8.22 3.18 -20.33
N ASP A 740 -8.14 2.05 -19.66
CA ASP A 740 -6.90 1.46 -19.15
C ASP A 740 -5.99 0.86 -20.23
N PHE A 741 -6.54 0.57 -21.41
CA PHE A 741 -5.76 0.09 -22.57
C PHE A 741 -5.27 1.21 -23.49
N LEU A 742 -5.60 2.47 -23.20
CA LEU A 742 -5.15 3.63 -23.96
C LEU A 742 -3.73 4.05 -23.58
N SER A 743 -3.01 4.64 -24.52
CA SER A 743 -1.74 5.33 -24.22
C SER A 743 -1.96 6.51 -23.27
N GLY A 744 -0.90 6.93 -22.54
CA GLY A 744 -1.01 8.07 -21.63
C GLY A 744 -1.51 9.36 -22.27
N GLY A 745 -1.18 9.59 -23.54
CA GLY A 745 -1.68 10.72 -24.30
C GLY A 745 -3.16 10.61 -24.66
N GLU A 746 -3.61 9.44 -25.13
CA GLU A 746 -5.03 9.19 -25.40
C GLU A 746 -5.86 9.28 -24.12
N GLN A 747 -5.36 8.77 -23.00
CA GLN A 747 -6.02 8.92 -21.70
C GLN A 747 -6.19 10.39 -21.30
N GLN A 748 -5.18 11.24 -21.55
CA GLN A 748 -5.28 12.67 -21.28
C GLN A 748 -6.33 13.34 -22.17
N MET A 749 -6.36 12.99 -23.45
CA MET A 749 -7.38 13.47 -24.39
C MET A 749 -8.79 13.07 -23.92
N VAL A 750 -9.00 11.82 -23.46
CA VAL A 750 -10.29 11.36 -22.90
C VAL A 750 -10.64 12.16 -21.63
N ALA A 751 -9.68 12.46 -20.77
CA ALA A 751 -9.93 13.23 -19.55
C ALA A 751 -10.39 14.66 -19.87
N VAL A 752 -9.74 15.33 -20.82
CA VAL A 752 -10.14 16.67 -21.29
C VAL A 752 -11.49 16.61 -22.01
N ALA A 753 -11.68 15.68 -22.92
CA ALA A 753 -12.91 15.45 -23.66
C ALA A 753 -14.11 15.23 -22.72
N ARG A 754 -13.94 14.38 -21.68
CA ARG A 754 -14.96 14.16 -20.65
C ARG A 754 -15.24 15.42 -19.84
N ALA A 755 -14.20 16.18 -19.47
CA ALA A 755 -14.37 17.43 -18.73
C ALA A 755 -15.12 18.49 -19.55
N LEU A 756 -14.99 18.49 -20.87
CA LEU A 756 -15.72 19.37 -21.81
C LEU A 756 -17.17 18.89 -22.06
N SER A 757 -17.46 17.59 -21.90
CA SER A 757 -18.77 17.01 -22.24
C SER A 757 -19.92 17.70 -21.52
N GLY A 758 -20.92 18.19 -22.27
CA GLY A 758 -22.07 18.94 -21.75
C GLY A 758 -21.93 20.46 -21.95
N ASN A 759 -22.51 21.26 -21.05
CA ASN A 759 -22.43 22.72 -21.13
C ASN A 759 -21.30 23.28 -20.29
N VAL A 760 -20.10 23.45 -20.85
CA VAL A 760 -18.89 23.92 -20.13
C VAL A 760 -18.44 25.27 -20.64
N ARG A 761 -18.28 26.24 -19.72
CA ARG A 761 -17.78 27.59 -19.98
C ARG A 761 -16.41 27.86 -19.35
N LEU A 762 -16.04 27.09 -18.32
CA LEU A 762 -14.76 27.19 -17.66
C LEU A 762 -14.13 25.77 -17.52
N LEU A 763 -12.92 25.59 -18.04
CA LEU A 763 -12.16 24.36 -17.96
C LEU A 763 -10.95 24.56 -17.05
N LEU A 764 -10.83 23.69 -16.06
CA LEU A 764 -9.73 23.67 -15.10
C LEU A 764 -8.81 22.50 -15.44
N LEU A 765 -7.53 22.75 -15.62
CA LEU A 765 -6.51 21.78 -16.00
C LEU A 765 -5.38 21.75 -14.95
N ASP A 766 -5.22 20.64 -14.26
CA ASP A 766 -4.17 20.44 -13.26
C ASP A 766 -3.09 19.53 -13.85
N GLU A 767 -1.96 20.12 -14.27
CA GLU A 767 -0.80 19.47 -14.89
C GLU A 767 -1.16 18.62 -16.13
N PRO A 768 -1.84 19.22 -17.15
CA PRO A 768 -2.36 18.46 -18.29
C PRO A 768 -1.29 17.89 -19.21
N PHE A 769 -0.06 18.39 -19.17
CA PHE A 769 1.05 17.93 -19.99
C PHE A 769 1.98 16.95 -19.27
N GLU A 770 1.75 16.73 -17.97
CA GLU A 770 2.60 15.85 -17.16
C GLU A 770 2.63 14.42 -17.71
N GLY A 771 3.81 13.92 -17.93
CA GLY A 771 4.00 12.54 -18.32
C GLY A 771 3.66 12.22 -19.78
N LEU A 772 3.51 13.23 -20.66
CA LEU A 772 3.18 13.03 -22.08
C LEU A 772 4.41 13.09 -22.98
N ALA A 773 4.33 12.38 -24.10
CA ALA A 773 5.32 12.50 -25.16
C ALA A 773 5.24 13.87 -25.86
N PRO A 774 6.34 14.47 -26.32
CA PRO A 774 6.37 15.81 -26.91
C PRO A 774 5.37 16.02 -28.03
N ALA A 775 5.18 15.06 -28.92
CA ALA A 775 4.20 15.11 -30.01
C ALA A 775 2.76 15.26 -29.50
N VAL A 776 2.41 14.58 -28.39
CA VAL A 776 1.09 14.67 -27.76
C VAL A 776 0.93 16.01 -27.03
N VAL A 777 2.00 16.53 -26.42
CA VAL A 777 2.02 17.87 -25.81
C VAL A 777 1.72 18.94 -26.86
N GLN A 778 2.34 18.87 -28.05
CA GLN A 778 2.07 19.77 -29.14
C GLN A 778 0.63 19.69 -29.64
N GLU A 779 0.08 18.48 -29.78
CA GLU A 779 -1.30 18.28 -30.18
C GLU A 779 -2.28 18.89 -29.17
N LEU A 780 -2.11 18.61 -27.88
CA LEU A 780 -2.93 19.19 -26.81
C LEU A 780 -2.76 20.70 -26.69
N PHE A 781 -1.56 21.23 -26.89
CA PHE A 781 -1.29 22.66 -26.92
C PHE A 781 -2.13 23.34 -28.03
N THR A 782 -2.10 22.78 -29.24
CA THR A 782 -2.89 23.28 -30.37
C THR A 782 -4.40 23.22 -30.08
N VAL A 783 -4.86 22.12 -29.44
CA VAL A 783 -6.27 21.99 -29.03
C VAL A 783 -6.63 23.06 -28.01
N PHE A 784 -5.81 23.29 -26.98
CA PHE A 784 -6.10 24.32 -25.96
C PHE A 784 -6.09 25.74 -26.58
N ASP A 785 -5.18 26.01 -27.50
CA ASP A 785 -5.15 27.29 -28.21
C ASP A 785 -6.43 27.52 -29.07
N GLN A 786 -6.96 26.48 -29.68
CA GLN A 786 -8.24 26.54 -30.41
C GLN A 786 -9.44 26.70 -29.45
N LEU A 787 -9.43 25.94 -28.31
CA LEU A 787 -10.50 25.96 -27.34
C LEU A 787 -10.69 27.31 -26.66
N ARG A 788 -9.66 28.19 -26.57
CA ARG A 788 -9.78 29.55 -25.99
C ARG A 788 -10.88 30.40 -26.59
N ARG A 789 -11.26 30.14 -27.83
CA ARG A 789 -12.32 30.89 -28.52
C ARG A 789 -13.72 30.56 -28.01
N GLU A 790 -13.85 29.42 -27.28
CA GLU A 790 -15.13 28.88 -26.88
C GLU A 790 -15.25 28.65 -25.39
N VAL A 791 -14.15 28.44 -24.68
CA VAL A 791 -14.13 28.11 -23.24
C VAL A 791 -12.97 28.85 -22.57
N SER A 792 -13.23 29.39 -21.37
CA SER A 792 -12.17 29.97 -20.55
C SER A 792 -11.39 28.83 -19.89
N ILE A 793 -10.08 28.98 -19.76
CA ILE A 793 -9.21 27.92 -19.24
C ILE A 793 -8.38 28.44 -18.05
N VAL A 794 -8.35 27.69 -16.96
CA VAL A 794 -7.37 27.85 -15.86
C VAL A 794 -6.43 26.68 -15.91
N ILE A 795 -5.16 26.90 -16.09
CA ILE A 795 -4.14 25.89 -16.24
C ILE A 795 -3.07 25.99 -15.14
N VAL A 796 -2.80 24.88 -14.47
CA VAL A 796 -1.66 24.70 -13.57
C VAL A 796 -0.65 23.83 -14.29
N GLU A 797 0.57 24.30 -14.44
CA GLU A 797 1.64 23.57 -15.14
C GLU A 797 3.03 23.89 -14.58
N HIS A 798 3.95 22.91 -14.67
CA HIS A 798 5.35 23.07 -14.28
C HIS A 798 6.25 23.49 -15.45
N ASN A 799 5.88 23.16 -16.67
CA ASN A 799 6.60 23.60 -17.85
C ASN A 799 6.23 25.06 -18.17
N LEU A 800 7.06 25.96 -17.67
CA LEU A 800 6.82 27.40 -17.77
C LEU A 800 6.78 27.91 -19.21
N ASP A 801 7.62 27.41 -20.12
CA ASP A 801 7.66 27.85 -21.49
C ASP A 801 6.37 27.54 -22.24
N LEU A 802 5.84 26.33 -22.06
CA LEU A 802 4.56 25.90 -22.63
C LEU A 802 3.38 26.70 -22.08
N VAL A 803 3.31 26.82 -20.74
CA VAL A 803 2.16 27.49 -20.14
C VAL A 803 2.15 28.99 -20.39
N LEU A 804 3.33 29.63 -20.36
CA LEU A 804 3.45 31.08 -20.67
C LEU A 804 3.17 31.37 -22.15
N ALA A 805 3.54 30.46 -23.07
CA ALA A 805 3.19 30.59 -24.48
C ALA A 805 1.68 30.52 -24.71
N LEU A 806 0.97 29.69 -23.93
CA LEU A 806 -0.48 29.45 -24.06
C LEU A 806 -1.32 30.50 -23.32
N ALA A 807 -0.87 30.98 -22.15
CA ALA A 807 -1.64 31.84 -21.27
C ALA A 807 -1.70 33.29 -21.75
N ASP A 808 -2.82 33.96 -21.50
CA ASP A 808 -2.98 35.41 -21.68
C ASP A 808 -2.49 36.15 -20.43
N ARG A 809 -2.87 35.65 -19.25
CA ARG A 809 -2.53 36.23 -17.96
C ARG A 809 -2.00 35.15 -16.97
N VAL A 810 -1.22 35.62 -16.00
CA VAL A 810 -0.57 34.78 -14.99
C VAL A 810 -0.94 35.24 -13.59
N PHE A 811 -1.22 34.32 -12.71
CA PHE A 811 -1.27 34.51 -11.27
C PHE A 811 -0.18 33.65 -10.63
N ALA A 812 0.75 34.29 -9.91
CA ALA A 812 1.79 33.57 -9.19
C ALA A 812 1.43 33.47 -7.69
N LEU A 813 1.44 32.25 -7.17
CA LEU A 813 1.12 31.93 -5.79
C LEU A 813 2.38 31.64 -4.99
N GLU A 814 2.46 32.23 -3.79
CA GLU A 814 3.44 31.90 -2.77
C GLU A 814 2.74 31.75 -1.41
N ARG A 815 2.99 30.62 -0.72
CA ARG A 815 2.42 30.35 0.62
C ARG A 815 0.91 30.58 0.72
N GLY A 816 0.19 30.22 -0.33
CA GLY A 816 -1.27 30.31 -0.38
C GLY A 816 -1.84 31.69 -0.76
N ALA A 817 -1.02 32.72 -0.95
CA ALA A 817 -1.41 34.04 -1.40
C ALA A 817 -1.00 34.28 -2.86
N VAL A 818 -1.79 35.05 -3.60
CA VAL A 818 -1.41 35.55 -4.93
C VAL A 818 -0.56 36.81 -4.73
N PHE A 819 0.73 36.72 -5.08
CA PHE A 819 1.67 37.84 -4.90
C PHE A 819 1.99 38.60 -6.19
N HIS A 820 1.73 37.96 -7.36
CA HIS A 820 1.92 38.59 -8.67
C HIS A 820 0.75 38.29 -9.62
N THR A 821 0.34 39.29 -10.39
CA THR A 821 -0.63 39.17 -11.48
C THR A 821 -0.20 40.07 -12.64
N GLY A 822 -0.28 39.54 -13.85
CA GLY A 822 0.12 40.29 -15.06
C GLY A 822 -0.04 39.51 -16.35
N PRO A 823 0.21 40.11 -17.49
CA PRO A 823 0.23 39.41 -18.78
C PRO A 823 1.37 38.37 -18.82
N ALA A 824 1.16 37.30 -19.58
CA ALA A 824 2.14 36.23 -19.69
C ALA A 824 3.36 36.60 -20.56
N GLU A 825 3.21 37.50 -21.50
CA GLU A 825 4.22 37.86 -22.51
C GLU A 825 5.55 38.37 -21.91
N PRO A 826 5.55 39.30 -20.91
CA PRO A 826 6.81 39.75 -20.30
C PRO A 826 7.57 38.60 -19.60
N LEU A 827 6.86 37.64 -18.98
CA LEU A 827 7.47 36.49 -18.35
C LEU A 827 8.02 35.48 -19.38
N LEU A 828 7.50 35.47 -20.60
CA LEU A 828 7.98 34.62 -21.68
C LEU A 828 9.27 35.19 -22.30
N THR A 829 9.33 36.52 -22.46
CA THR A 829 10.40 37.21 -23.21
C THR A 829 11.59 37.64 -22.36
N ASP A 830 11.37 38.01 -21.07
CA ASP A 830 12.43 38.47 -20.15
C ASP A 830 12.72 37.40 -19.06
N LEU A 831 13.81 36.67 -19.27
CA LEU A 831 14.27 35.65 -18.31
C LEU A 831 14.69 36.24 -16.95
N THR A 832 15.15 37.49 -16.89
CA THR A 832 15.55 38.14 -15.64
C THR A 832 14.30 38.48 -14.81
N TYR A 833 13.30 39.07 -15.45
CA TYR A 833 12.01 39.35 -14.84
C TYR A 833 11.31 38.05 -14.38
N ARG A 834 11.33 37.01 -15.23
CA ARG A 834 10.81 35.69 -14.87
C ARG A 834 11.49 35.07 -13.63
N LYS A 835 12.82 35.20 -13.53
CA LYS A 835 13.57 34.73 -12.35
C LYS A 835 13.20 35.49 -11.07
N GLN A 836 13.00 36.79 -11.18
CA GLN A 836 12.59 37.64 -10.04
C GLN A 836 11.20 37.27 -9.54
N ILE A 837 10.23 37.02 -10.43
CA ILE A 837 8.85 36.73 -10.08
C ILE A 837 8.68 35.25 -9.65
N LEU A 838 9.36 34.30 -10.29
CA LEU A 838 9.13 32.89 -10.04
C LEU A 838 10.19 32.22 -9.15
N TRP A 839 11.16 33.00 -8.64
CA TRP A 839 12.24 32.53 -7.74
C TRP A 839 13.03 31.36 -8.34
N LEU A 840 13.35 31.39 -9.64
CA LEU A 840 14.10 30.38 -10.39
C LEU A 840 15.60 30.63 -10.38
#